data_2977e8af91cdd7b44fea677b517ecc77
#
_entry.id   2977e8af91cdd7b44fea677b517ecc77
#
_cell.length_a   1.000
_cell.length_b   1.000
_cell.length_c   1.000
_cell.angle_alpha   90.00
_cell.angle_beta   90.00
_cell.angle_gamma   90.00
#
_symmetry.space_group_name_H-M   'P 1'
#
loop_
_entity.id
_entity.type
_entity.pdbx_description
1 polymer ?
#
loop_
_entity_poly.entity_id
_entity_poly.type
_entity_poly.pdbx_seq_one_letter_code
_entity_poly.pdbx_strand_id
1 'polypeptide(L)'
;MNTEADLILPDLFTYQPDENIPAGEVIIQNEGRIRELFESSPLPHGRRFILKAESFILKLAYAYNKILSLSNSRTRILAHQVESTHRIVNSFKQRFLIADEVGLGKTIEAGLVIKEMIYRQNYKRIIIICPASLLFQWQNEMESKFNEKFIIMDRKLLKKASQIAGEGGNPWKVYDRLICSLDFIKGKDFQEDLLHCSWDFVIFDEAHRLRRDANSSTLAYSMAEQVAVRTKSLLLLSATPFRGKLEELYYLIALVDKNILGPYQSFYNQFCLDGADLSELKRKLDQVVIRRTKNEVGGFTKRHARTIRFDLYDDERFLYDETTKYVAEEFNRALQSENRAVGFVMTVFQKLLDSSSYALLVALRNRSARLKDLLVKAESLNNAYVEFNTGCFDNETLSELEELDENAELTVKKTIDELRLEILTIDRLVNLASQIESNKKGEKLVRLIKDLKKKGHEKFLIFTQFRTTQDYLMDILSGFSRVAFNGSMNRDEKEEAILKFKNEVEIIIATEAGGEGRNMQFCDILINYDLPWSPLKIEQRIGRIHRFGQPNDVHIYNFSTRGTVAERVLEVLTEKLKIFEESIGTPDIMLGQIEDEVNLNTLFMELATGRKKKKDVESELSDRIENARQSFEKLSELTVAGRMDFNYDDYYKVTLKDRSFTNRRIEKFISDFMDEDSYAQGLISKKNSRAGLYRVFSGSGDDSQIRYGTFDSERALEDESLEFLAFGHSTVDRIIDYCNSDCFGGESGVIFMKSDTPFDGMIFNYLVEFTSASVTHQFFPVLVEKGSVLSEYEVKRIEEQFMDHDFMHNIPLSEHYGAIENVRCNVSCCFDAARVKIMERINDRLFDLNENIDIQIDPEIEKIKESYTKQIKELEEKLDLHESQMKWYGKDMRSVITRIRNKILKARTEMESLLKEHRDYCGIKYKVSLINSSVVIARNDF
;
A
#
# COMPACT_ATOMS: atom_id res chain seq x y z
N MET A 1 3.54 -43.01 42.45
CA MET A 1 2.78 -43.84 41.53
C MET A 1 2.42 -42.98 40.39
N ASN A 2 3.27 -43.10 39.39
CA ASN A 2 3.19 -42.41 38.09
C ASN A 2 1.97 -42.94 37.32
N THR A 3 1.18 -42.07 36.80
CA THR A 3 0.39 -42.34 35.62
C THR A 3 0.57 -41.18 34.68
N GLU A 4 1.59 -41.32 33.81
CA GLU A 4 1.63 -40.66 32.52
C GLU A 4 0.37 -41.11 31.76
N ALA A 5 -0.57 -40.22 31.63
CA ALA A 5 -1.66 -40.39 30.68
C ALA A 5 -1.10 -39.94 29.32
N ASP A 6 -0.54 -40.88 28.58
CA ASP A 6 -0.32 -40.76 27.15
C ASP A 6 -1.64 -40.36 26.52
N LEU A 7 -1.70 -39.12 26.07
CA LEU A 7 -2.75 -38.64 25.18
C LEU A 7 -2.48 -39.29 23.82
N ILE A 8 -2.94 -40.53 23.67
CA ILE A 8 -3.14 -41.16 22.36
C ILE A 8 -4.23 -40.35 21.68
N LEU A 9 -3.81 -39.40 20.82
CA LEU A 9 -4.69 -38.82 19.82
C LEU A 9 -5.14 -39.98 18.93
N PRO A 10 -6.43 -40.20 18.73
CA PRO A 10 -6.86 -41.23 17.79
C PRO A 10 -6.28 -40.94 16.42
N ASP A 11 -5.68 -41.92 15.78
CA ASP A 11 -5.30 -41.94 14.39
C ASP A 11 -6.53 -41.71 13.53
N LEU A 12 -6.80 -40.43 13.22
CA LEU A 12 -7.89 -39.97 12.35
C LEU A 12 -7.37 -39.61 10.95
N PHE A 13 -6.26 -40.18 10.55
CA PHE A 13 -5.70 -40.06 9.20
C PHE A 13 -5.86 -41.35 8.40
N THR A 14 -7.09 -41.82 8.26
CA THR A 14 -7.47 -42.59 7.09
C THR A 14 -8.59 -41.86 6.40
N TYR A 15 -8.19 -40.92 5.50
CA TYR A 15 -9.06 -40.44 4.44
C TYR A 15 -9.36 -41.70 3.58
N GLN A 16 -10.53 -42.26 3.70
CA GLN A 16 -11.13 -43.10 2.66
C GLN A 16 -11.75 -42.11 1.67
N PRO A 17 -11.28 -42.03 0.41
CA PRO A 17 -12.01 -41.30 -0.60
C PRO A 17 -13.41 -41.85 -0.65
N ASP A 18 -14.40 -41.02 -0.38
CA ASP A 18 -15.80 -41.37 -0.61
C ASP A 18 -15.88 -41.94 -2.03
N GLU A 19 -16.51 -43.11 -2.10
CA GLU A 19 -16.67 -43.88 -3.34
C GLU A 19 -17.15 -42.95 -4.45
N ASN A 20 -16.51 -43.06 -5.64
CA ASN A 20 -16.83 -42.37 -6.88
C ASN A 20 -18.31 -42.03 -6.99
N ILE A 21 -18.66 -40.74 -6.90
CA ILE A 21 -20.03 -40.28 -7.17
C ILE A 21 -20.33 -40.67 -8.61
N PRO A 22 -21.35 -41.50 -8.86
CA PRO A 22 -21.65 -41.94 -10.23
C PRO A 22 -21.94 -40.71 -11.10
N ALA A 23 -21.46 -40.68 -12.33
CA ALA A 23 -21.59 -39.57 -13.28
C ALA A 23 -23.05 -39.12 -13.55
N GLY A 24 -24.05 -39.90 -13.09
CA GLY A 24 -25.48 -39.60 -13.18
C GLY A 24 -26.04 -38.66 -12.11
N GLU A 25 -25.35 -38.42 -11.00
CA GLU A 25 -25.86 -37.59 -9.87
C GLU A 25 -25.41 -36.13 -9.91
N VAL A 26 -24.43 -35.76 -10.74
CA VAL A 26 -23.94 -34.36 -10.85
C VAL A 26 -24.85 -33.56 -11.76
N ILE A 27 -25.42 -32.50 -11.22
CA ILE A 27 -26.23 -31.55 -12.00
C ILE A 27 -25.30 -30.58 -12.72
N ILE A 28 -25.26 -30.66 -14.07
CA ILE A 28 -24.58 -29.68 -14.91
C ILE A 28 -25.59 -28.59 -15.27
N GLN A 29 -25.29 -27.36 -14.82
CA GLN A 29 -26.18 -26.23 -15.10
C GLN A 29 -26.17 -25.87 -16.59
N ASN A 30 -27.32 -25.43 -17.11
CA ASN A 30 -27.58 -25.02 -18.51
C ASN A 30 -27.52 -26.16 -19.55
N GLU A 31 -27.13 -27.38 -19.19
CA GLU A 31 -26.96 -28.48 -20.13
C GLU A 31 -28.27 -28.79 -20.91
N GLY A 32 -29.41 -28.90 -20.20
CA GLY A 32 -30.71 -29.17 -20.85
C GLY A 32 -31.11 -28.09 -21.86
N ARG A 33 -30.94 -26.83 -21.45
CA ARG A 33 -31.29 -25.68 -22.33
C ARG A 33 -30.43 -25.66 -23.59
N ILE A 34 -29.13 -25.86 -23.46
CA ILE A 34 -28.21 -25.85 -24.60
C ILE A 34 -28.44 -27.02 -25.50
N ARG A 35 -28.76 -28.20 -24.96
CA ARG A 35 -29.12 -29.38 -25.73
C ARG A 35 -30.35 -29.15 -26.60
N GLU A 36 -31.41 -28.53 -26.06
CA GLU A 36 -32.62 -28.18 -26.80
C GLU A 36 -32.34 -27.28 -28.03
N LEU A 37 -31.34 -26.40 -27.96
CA LEU A 37 -30.95 -25.54 -29.08
C LEU A 37 -30.44 -26.36 -30.29
N PHE A 38 -29.77 -27.49 -30.05
CA PHE A 38 -29.30 -28.37 -31.12
C PHE A 38 -30.41 -29.24 -31.70
N GLU A 39 -31.47 -29.52 -30.94
CA GLU A 39 -32.57 -30.38 -31.36
C GLU A 39 -33.65 -29.58 -32.10
N SER A 40 -33.91 -28.33 -31.71
CA SER A 40 -35.10 -27.58 -32.12
C SER A 40 -34.86 -26.45 -33.11
N SER A 41 -33.63 -25.96 -33.31
CA SER A 41 -33.38 -24.75 -34.10
C SER A 41 -32.28 -24.93 -35.15
N PRO A 42 -32.30 -24.18 -36.27
CA PRO A 42 -31.15 -24.08 -37.17
C PRO A 42 -29.96 -23.50 -36.44
N LEU A 43 -28.79 -24.13 -36.56
CA LEU A 43 -27.57 -23.68 -35.87
C LEU A 43 -27.01 -22.43 -36.56
N PRO A 44 -26.72 -21.37 -35.84
CA PRO A 44 -26.11 -20.16 -36.40
C PRO A 44 -24.60 -20.37 -36.64
N HIS A 45 -24.01 -19.47 -37.42
CA HIS A 45 -22.56 -19.40 -37.55
C HIS A 45 -21.89 -19.13 -36.18
N GLY A 46 -20.77 -19.79 -35.89
CA GLY A 46 -20.16 -19.83 -34.57
C GLY A 46 -19.42 -18.56 -34.06
N ARG A 47 -19.57 -17.40 -34.75
CA ARG A 47 -18.87 -16.17 -34.34
C ARG A 47 -19.21 -15.74 -32.89
N ARG A 48 -20.50 -15.69 -32.56
CA ARG A 48 -20.93 -15.37 -31.18
C ARG A 48 -20.54 -16.44 -30.17
N PHE A 49 -20.54 -17.71 -30.60
CA PHE A 49 -20.02 -18.81 -29.76
C PHE A 49 -18.55 -18.59 -29.37
N ILE A 50 -17.71 -18.23 -30.36
CA ILE A 50 -16.27 -17.95 -30.11
C ILE A 50 -16.10 -16.77 -29.20
N LEU A 51 -16.77 -15.64 -29.45
CA LEU A 51 -16.72 -14.45 -28.60
C LEU A 51 -17.14 -14.73 -27.14
N LYS A 52 -18.21 -15.51 -26.94
CA LYS A 52 -18.65 -15.92 -25.62
C LYS A 52 -17.62 -16.79 -24.94
N ALA A 53 -17.07 -17.80 -25.58
CA ALA A 53 -16.01 -18.63 -25.03
C ALA A 53 -14.77 -17.80 -24.70
N GLU A 54 -14.35 -16.90 -25.62
CA GLU A 54 -13.20 -16.03 -25.41
C GLU A 54 -13.39 -15.07 -24.25
N SER A 55 -14.58 -14.51 -24.08
CA SER A 55 -14.87 -13.62 -22.94
C SER A 55 -14.72 -14.35 -21.59
N PHE A 56 -15.13 -15.63 -21.51
CA PHE A 56 -14.88 -16.46 -20.32
C PHE A 56 -13.40 -16.80 -20.16
N ILE A 57 -12.71 -17.18 -21.25
CA ILE A 57 -11.28 -17.47 -21.22
C ILE A 57 -10.48 -16.24 -20.79
N LEU A 58 -10.78 -15.05 -21.34
CA LEU A 58 -10.15 -13.81 -20.93
C LEU A 58 -10.39 -13.55 -19.43
N LYS A 59 -11.62 -13.67 -18.95
CA LYS A 59 -11.96 -13.50 -17.54
C LYS A 59 -11.24 -14.50 -16.63
N LEU A 60 -11.03 -15.73 -17.09
CA LEU A 60 -10.38 -16.81 -16.35
C LEU A 60 -8.86 -16.85 -16.52
N ALA A 61 -8.31 -16.57 -17.70
CA ALA A 61 -6.87 -16.44 -17.91
C ALA A 61 -6.30 -15.41 -16.92
N TYR A 62 -7.13 -14.48 -16.56
CA TYR A 62 -6.86 -13.48 -15.55
C TYR A 62 -6.94 -14.04 -14.12
N ALA A 63 -7.67 -15.06 -13.84
CA ALA A 63 -7.74 -15.64 -12.50
C ALA A 63 -6.61 -16.65 -12.20
N TYR A 64 -5.95 -17.25 -13.20
CA TYR A 64 -5.13 -18.46 -12.98
C TYR A 64 -3.69 -18.45 -13.47
N ASN A 65 -3.29 -17.57 -14.38
CA ASN A 65 -1.94 -17.60 -14.92
C ASN A 65 -1.18 -16.30 -14.73
N LYS A 66 -0.08 -16.37 -13.96
CA LYS A 66 0.91 -15.29 -13.80
C LYS A 66 0.35 -14.00 -13.19
N ILE A 67 1.19 -13.12 -12.70
CA ILE A 67 0.78 -11.86 -12.09
C ILE A 67 0.16 -10.96 -13.16
N LEU A 68 -1.12 -10.76 -13.04
CA LEU A 68 -1.96 -10.14 -14.03
C LEU A 68 -1.93 -8.62 -14.00
N SER A 69 -1.85 -8.08 -12.79
CA SER A 69 -1.68 -6.66 -12.56
C SER A 69 -0.50 -6.07 -13.35
N LEU A 70 0.44 -6.94 -13.78
CA LEU A 70 1.56 -6.55 -14.64
C LEU A 70 1.10 -6.16 -16.05
N SER A 71 0.07 -6.81 -16.59
CA SER A 71 -0.42 -6.53 -17.94
C SER A 71 -1.45 -5.40 -17.99
N ASN A 72 -2.18 -5.16 -16.92
CA ASN A 72 -3.27 -4.19 -16.88
C ASN A 72 -3.00 -2.95 -16.02
N SER A 73 -1.79 -2.78 -15.51
CA SER A 73 -1.37 -1.56 -14.82
C SER A 73 -0.65 -0.59 -15.75
N ARG A 74 -0.96 0.69 -15.60
CA ARG A 74 -0.30 1.80 -16.30
C ARG A 74 0.90 2.28 -15.50
N THR A 75 1.88 1.39 -15.29
CA THR A 75 3.10 1.72 -14.56
C THR A 75 4.29 0.94 -15.10
N ARG A 76 5.48 1.52 -14.98
CA ARG A 76 6.72 0.78 -15.24
C ARG A 76 6.99 -0.10 -14.03
N ILE A 77 6.85 -1.40 -14.21
CA ILE A 77 6.97 -2.40 -13.15
C ILE A 77 8.42 -2.84 -13.03
N LEU A 78 8.87 -3.10 -11.80
CA LEU A 78 10.24 -3.48 -11.48
C LEU A 78 10.29 -4.94 -11.00
N ALA A 79 11.42 -5.62 -11.22
CA ALA A 79 11.58 -7.04 -10.86
C ALA A 79 11.22 -7.32 -9.38
N HIS A 80 11.66 -6.48 -8.46
CA HIS A 80 11.36 -6.62 -7.03
C HIS A 80 9.86 -6.45 -6.70
N GLN A 81 9.13 -5.62 -7.45
CA GLN A 81 7.68 -5.44 -7.27
C GLN A 81 6.90 -6.68 -7.76
N VAL A 82 7.41 -7.32 -8.81
CA VAL A 82 6.89 -8.61 -9.29
C VAL A 82 7.09 -9.69 -8.22
N GLU A 83 8.28 -9.74 -7.65
CA GLU A 83 8.63 -10.68 -6.58
C GLU A 83 7.71 -10.54 -5.37
N SER A 84 7.53 -9.32 -4.86
CA SER A 84 6.60 -9.07 -3.74
C SER A 84 5.19 -9.51 -4.06
N THR A 85 4.69 -9.10 -5.22
CA THR A 85 3.34 -9.44 -5.65
C THR A 85 3.16 -10.94 -5.76
N HIS A 86 4.09 -11.64 -6.42
CA HIS A 86 4.08 -13.09 -6.57
C HIS A 86 4.06 -13.81 -5.22
N ARG A 87 4.94 -13.38 -4.30
CA ARG A 87 5.06 -13.97 -2.97
C ARG A 87 3.79 -13.80 -2.15
N ILE A 88 3.19 -12.58 -2.14
CA ILE A 88 1.99 -12.29 -1.37
C ILE A 88 0.79 -13.05 -1.93
N VAL A 89 0.59 -12.97 -3.25
CA VAL A 89 -0.59 -13.53 -3.93
C VAL A 89 -0.65 -15.05 -3.83
N ASN A 90 0.50 -15.72 -3.89
CA ASN A 90 0.59 -17.18 -3.83
C ASN A 90 0.72 -17.74 -2.40
N SER A 91 0.75 -16.88 -1.39
CA SER A 91 0.77 -17.32 0.01
C SER A 91 -0.63 -17.77 0.45
N PHE A 92 -0.67 -18.77 1.33
CA PHE A 92 -1.93 -19.26 1.90
C PHE A 92 -2.71 -18.14 2.62
N LYS A 93 -2.01 -17.30 3.40
CA LYS A 93 -2.56 -16.09 4.01
C LYS A 93 -1.88 -14.88 3.39
N GLN A 94 -2.65 -14.02 2.72
CA GLN A 94 -2.16 -12.77 2.13
C GLN A 94 -2.05 -11.68 3.22
N ARG A 95 -1.20 -11.94 4.22
CA ARG A 95 -0.97 -11.04 5.35
C ARG A 95 0.52 -10.80 5.50
N PHE A 96 0.98 -9.59 5.16
CA PHE A 96 2.40 -9.27 5.05
C PHE A 96 2.75 -7.88 5.59
N LEU A 97 4.00 -7.74 6.01
CA LEU A 97 4.65 -6.46 6.22
C LEU A 97 5.62 -6.20 5.06
N ILE A 98 5.36 -5.16 4.27
CA ILE A 98 6.28 -4.67 3.24
C ILE A 98 7.12 -3.56 3.87
N ALA A 99 8.41 -3.86 4.07
CA ALA A 99 9.36 -3.02 4.79
C ALA A 99 10.46 -2.44 3.88
N ASP A 100 10.19 -2.30 2.60
CA ASP A 100 11.11 -1.76 1.59
C ASP A 100 11.50 -0.32 1.88
N GLU A 101 12.73 0.07 1.56
CA GLU A 101 13.22 1.44 1.73
C GLU A 101 12.40 2.47 0.96
N VAL A 102 12.46 3.73 1.40
CA VAL A 102 11.79 4.85 0.71
C VAL A 102 12.26 4.94 -0.75
N GLY A 103 11.31 5.06 -1.67
CA GLY A 103 11.59 5.22 -3.11
C GLY A 103 11.59 3.91 -3.91
N LEU A 104 11.44 2.74 -3.28
CA LEU A 104 11.31 1.44 -3.97
C LEU A 104 9.90 1.16 -4.51
N GLY A 105 8.90 1.97 -4.11
CA GLY A 105 7.56 1.91 -4.68
C GLY A 105 6.59 1.01 -3.94
N LYS A 106 6.59 0.98 -2.61
CA LYS A 106 5.64 0.23 -1.77
C LYS A 106 4.18 0.41 -2.17
N THR A 107 3.77 1.64 -2.52
CA THR A 107 2.41 1.93 -3.02
C THR A 107 2.10 1.18 -4.31
N ILE A 108 3.09 1.04 -5.21
CA ILE A 108 2.94 0.27 -6.45
C ILE A 108 2.81 -1.23 -6.14
N GLU A 109 3.64 -1.75 -5.24
CA GLU A 109 3.55 -3.14 -4.80
C GLU A 109 2.18 -3.46 -4.21
N ALA A 110 1.69 -2.61 -3.29
CA ALA A 110 0.36 -2.75 -2.73
C ALA A 110 -0.74 -2.63 -3.79
N GLY A 111 -0.61 -1.71 -4.75
CA GLY A 111 -1.54 -1.55 -5.88
C GLY A 111 -1.59 -2.78 -6.78
N LEU A 112 -0.44 -3.39 -7.08
CA LEU A 112 -0.36 -4.66 -7.82
C LEU A 112 -1.08 -5.78 -7.06
N VAL A 113 -0.84 -5.90 -5.74
CA VAL A 113 -1.50 -6.90 -4.90
C VAL A 113 -3.01 -6.66 -4.82
N ILE A 114 -3.46 -5.41 -4.62
CA ILE A 114 -4.89 -5.05 -4.62
C ILE A 114 -5.55 -5.54 -5.91
N LYS A 115 -4.93 -5.23 -7.05
CA LYS A 115 -5.43 -5.59 -8.38
C LYS A 115 -5.56 -7.12 -8.52
N GLU A 116 -4.55 -7.87 -8.09
CA GLU A 116 -4.58 -9.33 -8.10
C GLU A 116 -5.70 -9.89 -7.19
N MET A 117 -5.87 -9.34 -5.99
CA MET A 117 -6.89 -9.82 -5.04
C MET A 117 -8.31 -9.55 -5.54
N ILE A 118 -8.54 -8.41 -6.21
CA ILE A 118 -9.83 -8.09 -6.82
C ILE A 118 -10.21 -9.17 -7.85
N TYR A 119 -9.27 -9.57 -8.71
CA TYR A 119 -9.57 -10.52 -9.79
C TYR A 119 -9.50 -11.98 -9.37
N ARG A 120 -8.48 -12.37 -8.59
CA ARG A 120 -8.29 -13.77 -8.17
C ARG A 120 -9.24 -14.23 -7.08
N GLN A 121 -9.47 -13.34 -6.09
CA GLN A 121 -10.25 -13.65 -4.89
C GLN A 121 -11.63 -13.00 -4.89
N ASN A 122 -11.97 -12.26 -5.96
CA ASN A 122 -13.21 -11.47 -6.06
C ASN A 122 -13.40 -10.54 -4.85
N TYR A 123 -12.30 -9.91 -4.37
CA TYR A 123 -12.36 -8.98 -3.25
C TYR A 123 -13.11 -7.72 -3.65
N LYS A 124 -14.14 -7.40 -2.90
CA LYS A 124 -14.98 -6.23 -3.10
C LYS A 124 -14.66 -5.16 -2.07
N ARG A 125 -14.64 -5.55 -0.80
CA ARG A 125 -14.52 -4.63 0.33
C ARG A 125 -13.07 -4.40 0.72
N ILE A 126 -12.53 -3.28 0.25
CA ILE A 126 -11.11 -2.93 0.43
C ILE A 126 -11.02 -1.57 1.10
N ILE A 127 -10.20 -1.46 2.14
CA ILE A 127 -9.93 -0.19 2.81
C ILE A 127 -8.42 0.07 2.91
N ILE A 128 -8.01 1.28 2.53
CA ILE A 128 -6.65 1.78 2.66
C ILE A 128 -6.64 2.83 3.76
N ILE A 129 -5.82 2.62 4.78
CA ILE A 129 -5.67 3.48 5.95
C ILE A 129 -4.27 4.07 5.91
N CYS A 130 -4.17 5.39 5.75
CA CYS A 130 -2.90 6.07 5.56
C CYS A 130 -2.87 7.42 6.30
N PRO A 131 -1.72 8.12 6.39
CA PRO A 131 -1.68 9.50 6.84
C PRO A 131 -2.58 10.42 6.01
N ALA A 132 -3.12 11.47 6.63
CA ALA A 132 -4.02 12.41 5.95
C ALA A 132 -3.40 13.05 4.71
N SER A 133 -2.10 13.30 4.70
CA SER A 133 -1.33 13.84 3.59
C SER A 133 -1.29 12.91 2.37
N LEU A 134 -1.45 11.60 2.54
CA LEU A 134 -1.35 10.59 1.48
C LEU A 134 -2.70 10.17 0.87
N LEU A 135 -3.83 10.62 1.42
CA LEU A 135 -5.18 10.22 0.96
C LEU A 135 -5.37 10.41 -0.54
N PHE A 136 -5.06 11.59 -1.04
CA PHE A 136 -5.23 11.93 -2.46
C PHE A 136 -4.19 11.24 -3.36
N GLN A 137 -2.98 11.03 -2.86
CA GLN A 137 -1.97 10.27 -3.59
C GLN A 137 -2.44 8.85 -3.84
N TRP A 138 -2.91 8.15 -2.80
CA TRP A 138 -3.46 6.81 -2.92
C TRP A 138 -4.62 6.77 -3.92
N GLN A 139 -5.57 7.70 -3.80
CA GLN A 139 -6.71 7.77 -4.71
C GLN A 139 -6.25 7.95 -6.17
N ASN A 140 -5.35 8.89 -6.41
CA ASN A 140 -4.84 9.18 -7.75
C ASN A 140 -4.00 8.02 -8.32
N GLU A 141 -3.13 7.42 -7.52
CA GLU A 141 -2.31 6.28 -7.96
C GLU A 141 -3.18 5.05 -8.29
N MET A 142 -4.19 4.77 -7.48
CA MET A 142 -5.12 3.66 -7.74
C MET A 142 -5.94 3.90 -9.02
N GLU A 143 -6.44 5.12 -9.24
CA GLU A 143 -7.21 5.45 -10.44
C GLU A 143 -6.33 5.52 -11.69
N SER A 144 -5.21 6.27 -11.66
CA SER A 144 -4.39 6.52 -12.86
C SER A 144 -3.53 5.34 -13.28
N LYS A 145 -2.98 4.58 -12.32
CA LYS A 145 -2.04 3.48 -12.61
C LYS A 145 -2.72 2.11 -12.65
N PHE A 146 -3.76 1.91 -11.83
CA PHE A 146 -4.42 0.61 -11.69
C PHE A 146 -5.85 0.59 -12.21
N ASN A 147 -6.39 1.75 -12.61
CA ASN A 147 -7.78 1.89 -13.08
C ASN A 147 -8.81 1.41 -12.02
N GLU A 148 -8.51 1.63 -10.74
CA GLU A 148 -9.35 1.25 -9.61
C GLU A 148 -9.81 2.49 -8.85
N LYS A 149 -11.13 2.67 -8.76
CA LYS A 149 -11.73 3.83 -8.09
C LYS A 149 -11.91 3.60 -6.60
N PHE A 150 -11.25 4.41 -5.81
CA PHE A 150 -11.39 4.46 -4.36
C PHE A 150 -12.02 5.79 -3.93
N ILE A 151 -12.81 5.75 -2.88
CA ILE A 151 -13.52 6.90 -2.34
C ILE A 151 -12.87 7.29 -1.01
N ILE A 152 -12.52 8.57 -0.86
CA ILE A 152 -11.98 9.08 0.40
C ILE A 152 -13.14 9.26 1.37
N MET A 153 -13.13 8.51 2.48
CA MET A 153 -14.10 8.60 3.56
C MET A 153 -13.69 9.70 4.53
N ASP A 154 -14.44 10.78 4.54
CA ASP A 154 -14.31 11.88 5.48
C ASP A 154 -15.61 12.05 6.30
N ARG A 155 -15.63 13.01 7.23
CA ARG A 155 -16.82 13.28 8.07
C ARG A 155 -18.05 13.67 7.25
N LYS A 156 -17.87 14.35 6.12
CA LYS A 156 -18.99 14.79 5.26
C LYS A 156 -19.58 13.60 4.52
N LEU A 157 -18.72 12.76 3.95
CA LEU A 157 -19.15 11.56 3.23
C LEU A 157 -19.77 10.53 4.18
N LEU A 158 -19.21 10.36 5.38
CA LEU A 158 -19.76 9.45 6.38
C LEU A 158 -21.19 9.85 6.78
N LYS A 159 -21.46 11.15 6.96
CA LYS A 159 -22.84 11.65 7.21
C LYS A 159 -23.80 11.33 6.05
N LYS A 160 -23.33 11.49 4.80
CA LYS A 160 -24.14 11.11 3.62
C LYS A 160 -24.37 9.60 3.58
N ALA A 161 -23.33 8.82 3.84
CA ALA A 161 -23.42 7.36 3.92
C ALA A 161 -24.40 6.90 5.01
N SER A 162 -24.43 7.56 6.17
CA SER A 162 -25.39 7.28 7.24
C SER A 162 -26.84 7.55 6.78
N GLN A 163 -27.06 8.61 6.00
CA GLN A 163 -28.38 8.90 5.41
C GLN A 163 -28.81 7.83 4.40
N ILE A 164 -27.87 7.33 3.60
CA ILE A 164 -28.13 6.26 2.61
C ILE A 164 -28.39 4.93 3.31
N ALA A 165 -27.62 4.63 4.37
CA ALA A 165 -27.76 3.39 5.12
C ALA A 165 -29.08 3.29 5.91
N GLY A 166 -29.71 4.42 6.25
CA GLY A 166 -30.97 4.50 7.02
C GLY A 166 -30.79 4.17 8.52
N GLU A 167 -31.91 4.18 9.26
CA GLU A 167 -31.89 3.89 10.70
C GLU A 167 -31.41 2.47 10.99
N GLY A 168 -30.35 2.34 11.79
CA GLY A 168 -29.73 1.06 12.15
C GLY A 168 -28.79 0.47 11.07
N GLY A 169 -28.64 1.12 9.92
CA GLY A 169 -27.71 0.73 8.89
C GLY A 169 -26.27 1.19 9.17
N ASN A 170 -25.29 0.38 8.79
CA ASN A 170 -23.88 0.72 8.97
C ASN A 170 -23.34 1.54 7.78
N PRO A 171 -22.93 2.81 7.97
CA PRO A 171 -22.49 3.71 6.89
C PRO A 171 -21.22 3.22 6.18
N TRP A 172 -20.38 2.44 6.86
CA TRP A 172 -19.17 1.88 6.26
C TRP A 172 -19.45 0.76 5.25
N LYS A 173 -20.68 0.25 5.18
CA LYS A 173 -21.10 -0.76 4.21
C LYS A 173 -21.65 -0.18 2.91
N VAL A 174 -21.81 1.13 2.82
CA VAL A 174 -22.40 1.80 1.65
C VAL A 174 -21.46 1.78 0.44
N TYR A 175 -20.17 1.84 0.68
CA TYR A 175 -19.15 1.84 -0.38
C TYR A 175 -18.17 0.69 -0.17
N ASP A 176 -17.75 0.07 -1.26
CA ASP A 176 -16.90 -1.12 -1.22
C ASP A 176 -15.39 -0.80 -1.12
N ARG A 177 -14.94 0.30 -1.75
CA ARG A 177 -13.52 0.66 -1.86
C ARG A 177 -13.28 2.03 -1.24
N LEU A 178 -12.59 2.03 -0.10
CA LEU A 178 -12.43 3.22 0.72
C LEU A 178 -10.96 3.55 0.99
N ILE A 179 -10.69 4.85 1.12
CA ILE A 179 -9.44 5.36 1.69
C ILE A 179 -9.82 6.25 2.85
N CYS A 180 -9.14 6.12 3.98
CA CYS A 180 -9.38 7.00 5.13
C CYS A 180 -8.08 7.31 5.88
N SER A 181 -8.08 8.42 6.65
CA SER A 181 -6.91 8.74 7.45
C SER A 181 -6.91 7.98 8.78
N LEU A 182 -5.70 7.64 9.24
CA LEU A 182 -5.50 7.00 10.54
C LEU A 182 -6.08 7.86 11.68
N ASP A 183 -5.95 9.19 11.56
CA ASP A 183 -6.46 10.12 12.57
C ASP A 183 -7.99 10.21 12.59
N PHE A 184 -8.62 10.08 11.44
CA PHE A 184 -10.08 10.05 11.33
C PHE A 184 -10.69 8.84 12.05
N ILE A 185 -10.09 7.65 11.85
CA ILE A 185 -10.62 6.41 12.41
C ILE A 185 -10.33 6.22 13.91
N LYS A 186 -9.41 7.00 14.51
CA LYS A 186 -9.19 7.04 15.96
C LYS A 186 -10.36 7.69 16.72
N GLY A 187 -11.23 8.46 16.06
CA GLY A 187 -12.35 9.15 16.67
C GLY A 187 -13.42 8.18 17.21
N LYS A 188 -13.77 8.30 18.50
CA LYS A 188 -14.69 7.39 19.19
C LYS A 188 -16.06 7.26 18.52
N ASP A 189 -16.53 8.32 17.89
CA ASP A 189 -17.87 8.38 17.28
C ASP A 189 -18.01 7.49 16.03
N PHE A 190 -16.91 7.00 15.47
CA PHE A 190 -16.89 6.25 14.19
C PHE A 190 -16.34 4.84 14.31
N GLN A 191 -15.75 4.50 15.46
CA GLN A 191 -15.08 3.22 15.68
C GLN A 191 -16.02 2.04 15.70
N GLU A 192 -17.14 2.14 16.38
CA GLU A 192 -18.06 1.01 16.56
C GLU A 192 -18.57 0.47 15.23
N ASP A 193 -19.02 1.34 14.35
CA ASP A 193 -19.54 0.96 13.03
C ASP A 193 -18.45 0.35 12.12
N LEU A 194 -17.24 0.94 12.13
CA LEU A 194 -16.10 0.41 11.38
C LEU A 194 -15.72 -0.99 11.87
N LEU A 195 -15.66 -1.19 13.18
CA LEU A 195 -15.30 -2.45 13.80
C LEU A 195 -16.34 -3.55 13.60
N HIS A 196 -17.59 -3.19 13.28
CA HIS A 196 -18.64 -4.15 12.91
C HIS A 196 -18.63 -4.53 11.42
N CYS A 197 -17.65 -4.01 10.66
CA CYS A 197 -17.46 -4.38 9.27
C CYS A 197 -16.44 -5.51 9.12
N SER A 198 -16.71 -6.44 8.24
CA SER A 198 -15.72 -7.38 7.71
C SER A 198 -15.13 -6.79 6.42
N TRP A 199 -13.82 -6.86 6.30
CA TRP A 199 -13.09 -6.40 5.13
C TRP A 199 -12.43 -7.59 4.43
N ASP A 200 -12.47 -7.58 3.10
CA ASP A 200 -11.72 -8.58 2.34
C ASP A 200 -10.24 -8.23 2.39
N PHE A 201 -9.90 -6.93 2.31
CA PHE A 201 -8.51 -6.48 2.31
C PHE A 201 -8.35 -5.15 3.04
N VAL A 202 -7.37 -5.08 3.94
CA VAL A 202 -6.98 -3.85 4.65
C VAL A 202 -5.52 -3.57 4.40
N ILE A 203 -5.21 -2.32 4.10
CA ILE A 203 -3.85 -1.82 3.93
C ILE A 203 -3.62 -0.71 4.96
N PHE A 204 -2.57 -0.82 5.78
CA PHE A 204 -2.08 0.26 6.62
C PHE A 204 -0.79 0.81 6.04
N ASP A 205 -0.81 2.05 5.60
CA ASP A 205 0.40 2.75 5.16
C ASP A 205 1.02 3.52 6.33
N GLU A 206 2.35 3.67 6.30
CA GLU A 206 3.17 4.18 7.40
C GLU A 206 2.87 3.46 8.74
N ALA A 207 2.89 2.11 8.66
CA ALA A 207 2.53 1.23 9.78
C ALA A 207 3.39 1.42 11.04
N HIS A 208 4.54 2.07 10.96
CA HIS A 208 5.33 2.47 12.12
C HIS A 208 4.59 3.41 13.08
N ARG A 209 3.47 4.01 12.65
CA ARG A 209 2.58 4.80 13.54
C ARG A 209 1.70 3.92 14.45
N LEU A 210 1.60 2.63 14.17
CA LEU A 210 0.88 1.64 14.99
C LEU A 210 1.78 1.17 16.14
N ARG A 211 1.91 2.01 17.18
CA ARG A 211 2.87 1.77 18.27
C ARG A 211 2.23 1.01 19.42
N ARG A 212 2.96 0.00 19.90
CA ARG A 212 2.68 -0.71 21.15
C ARG A 212 3.98 -1.21 21.75
N ASP A 213 4.09 -1.12 23.05
CA ASP A 213 5.11 -1.80 23.87
C ASP A 213 4.46 -2.72 24.92
N ALA A 214 5.25 -3.32 25.80
CA ALA A 214 4.74 -4.22 26.83
C ALA A 214 3.76 -3.55 27.81
N ASN A 215 3.88 -2.24 28.03
CA ASN A 215 3.20 -1.47 29.06
C ASN A 215 2.14 -0.51 28.51
N SER A 216 2.27 -0.08 27.27
CA SER A 216 1.44 0.92 26.64
C SER A 216 1.01 0.55 25.21
N SER A 217 -0.17 1.00 24.83
CA SER A 217 -0.73 0.82 23.48
C SER A 217 -1.35 2.11 23.00
N THR A 218 -0.99 2.54 21.81
CA THR A 218 -1.66 3.70 21.18
C THR A 218 -3.08 3.34 20.74
N LEU A 219 -3.95 4.34 20.66
CA LEU A 219 -5.31 4.15 20.11
C LEU A 219 -5.27 3.60 18.68
N ALA A 220 -4.28 4.04 17.88
CA ALA A 220 -4.07 3.55 16.52
C ALA A 220 -3.80 2.04 16.48
N TYR A 221 -2.91 1.55 17.35
CA TYR A 221 -2.61 0.12 17.43
C TYR A 221 -3.83 -0.70 17.88
N SER A 222 -4.50 -0.25 18.96
CA SER A 222 -5.66 -0.96 19.50
C SER A 222 -6.79 -1.09 18.47
N MET A 223 -6.96 -0.07 17.63
CA MET A 223 -7.93 -0.12 16.55
C MET A 223 -7.46 -1.04 15.41
N ALA A 224 -6.18 -0.94 15.01
CA ALA A 224 -5.62 -1.79 13.98
C ALA A 224 -5.72 -3.28 14.37
N GLU A 225 -5.49 -3.62 15.63
CA GLU A 225 -5.64 -4.99 16.18
C GLU A 225 -7.07 -5.51 16.00
N GLN A 226 -8.08 -4.69 16.30
CA GLN A 226 -9.48 -5.09 16.15
C GLN A 226 -9.91 -5.23 14.68
N VAL A 227 -9.44 -4.35 13.81
CA VAL A 227 -9.68 -4.43 12.36
C VAL A 227 -8.99 -5.65 11.76
N ALA A 228 -7.73 -5.91 12.14
CA ALA A 228 -6.94 -7.03 11.65
C ALA A 228 -7.58 -8.40 11.91
N VAL A 229 -8.25 -8.56 13.07
CA VAL A 229 -8.96 -9.82 13.42
C VAL A 229 -10.11 -10.11 12.47
N ARG A 230 -10.77 -9.10 11.91
CA ARG A 230 -11.95 -9.22 11.04
C ARG A 230 -11.64 -9.05 9.56
N THR A 231 -10.39 -9.15 9.20
CA THR A 231 -9.89 -8.92 7.85
C THR A 231 -9.30 -10.21 7.30
N LYS A 232 -9.68 -10.58 6.06
CA LYS A 232 -9.11 -11.75 5.39
C LYS A 232 -7.64 -11.52 5.07
N SER A 233 -7.33 -10.47 4.33
CA SER A 233 -5.98 -10.12 3.90
C SER A 233 -5.52 -8.78 4.45
N LEU A 234 -4.26 -8.66 4.83
CA LEU A 234 -3.69 -7.48 5.47
C LEU A 234 -2.31 -7.14 4.89
N LEU A 235 -2.10 -5.90 4.50
CA LEU A 235 -0.77 -5.36 4.22
C LEU A 235 -0.45 -4.23 5.19
N LEU A 236 0.73 -4.33 5.79
CA LEU A 236 1.36 -3.25 6.53
C LEU A 236 2.51 -2.72 5.66
N LEU A 237 2.52 -1.42 5.40
CA LEU A 237 3.57 -0.76 4.62
C LEU A 237 4.35 0.18 5.54
N SER A 238 5.67 0.03 5.59
CA SER A 238 6.53 0.93 6.34
C SER A 238 7.97 0.86 5.84
N ALA A 239 8.64 1.98 5.69
CA ALA A 239 10.09 1.98 5.46
C ALA A 239 10.88 1.69 6.74
N THR A 240 10.30 1.99 7.89
CA THR A 240 10.88 1.83 9.23
C THR A 240 9.97 1.00 10.12
N PRO A 241 9.90 -0.34 9.92
CA PRO A 241 8.94 -1.20 10.61
C PRO A 241 9.17 -1.29 12.13
N PHE A 242 10.35 -0.94 12.59
CA PHE A 242 10.71 -0.82 13.99
C PHE A 242 11.90 0.15 14.14
N ARG A 243 12.04 0.73 15.32
CA ARG A 243 13.01 1.78 15.61
C ARG A 243 13.99 1.35 16.70
N GLY A 244 14.60 0.18 16.48
CA GLY A 244 15.65 -0.37 17.34
C GLY A 244 15.20 -1.33 18.44
N LYS A 245 13.91 -1.44 18.72
CA LYS A 245 13.39 -2.40 19.70
C LYS A 245 12.68 -3.55 19.00
N LEU A 246 13.17 -4.77 19.19
CA LEU A 246 12.52 -5.97 18.65
C LEU A 246 11.07 -6.13 19.15
N GLU A 247 10.73 -5.54 20.28
CA GLU A 247 9.38 -5.53 20.82
C GLU A 247 8.38 -4.81 19.91
N GLU A 248 8.78 -3.71 19.26
CA GLU A 248 7.91 -2.99 18.31
C GLU A 248 7.62 -3.87 17.09
N LEU A 249 8.65 -4.54 16.56
CA LEU A 249 8.49 -5.50 15.48
C LEU A 249 7.57 -6.65 15.89
N TYR A 250 7.71 -7.17 17.12
CA TYR A 250 6.81 -8.21 17.65
C TYR A 250 5.35 -7.82 17.51
N TYR A 251 4.99 -6.62 17.95
CA TYR A 251 3.60 -6.17 17.88
C TYR A 251 3.10 -5.92 16.47
N LEU A 252 3.94 -5.42 15.56
CA LEU A 252 3.56 -5.30 14.14
C LEU A 252 3.36 -6.67 13.49
N ILE A 253 4.22 -7.64 13.75
CA ILE A 253 4.05 -9.01 13.26
C ILE A 253 2.82 -9.68 13.89
N ALA A 254 2.48 -9.38 15.14
CA ALA A 254 1.27 -9.89 15.79
C ALA A 254 -0.02 -9.38 15.11
N LEU A 255 -0.01 -8.21 14.47
CA LEU A 255 -1.12 -7.75 13.60
C LEU A 255 -1.22 -8.59 12.32
N VAL A 256 -0.08 -8.99 11.75
CA VAL A 256 -0.02 -9.83 10.56
C VAL A 256 -0.47 -11.25 10.90
N ASP A 257 0.21 -11.89 11.84
CA ASP A 257 -0.18 -13.21 12.39
C ASP A 257 0.38 -13.38 13.80
N LYS A 258 -0.52 -13.47 14.79
CA LYS A 258 -0.18 -13.63 16.21
C LYS A 258 0.56 -14.93 16.54
N ASN A 259 0.48 -15.93 15.67
CA ASN A 259 1.03 -17.26 15.93
C ASN A 259 2.49 -17.41 15.48
N ILE A 260 3.01 -16.54 14.63
CA ILE A 260 4.37 -16.64 14.05
C ILE A 260 5.44 -16.52 15.12
N LEU A 261 5.32 -15.50 15.98
CA LEU A 261 6.32 -15.21 17.02
C LEU A 261 5.97 -15.85 18.37
N GLY A 262 4.76 -16.39 18.51
CA GLY A 262 4.28 -16.99 19.75
C GLY A 262 3.99 -15.95 20.85
N PRO A 263 3.89 -16.37 22.13
CA PRO A 263 3.65 -15.47 23.25
C PRO A 263 4.77 -14.46 23.47
N TYR A 264 4.41 -13.22 23.85
CA TYR A 264 5.37 -12.14 24.06
C TYR A 264 6.51 -12.51 25.04
N GLN A 265 6.21 -13.17 26.14
CA GLN A 265 7.20 -13.53 27.14
C GLN A 265 8.24 -14.51 26.60
N SER A 266 7.80 -15.50 25.79
CA SER A 266 8.70 -16.44 25.10
C SER A 266 9.58 -15.71 24.10
N PHE A 267 8.97 -14.84 23.29
CA PHE A 267 9.69 -14.02 22.33
C PHE A 267 10.74 -13.14 23.00
N TYR A 268 10.40 -12.46 24.09
CA TYR A 268 11.30 -11.60 24.83
C TYR A 268 12.50 -12.40 25.37
N ASN A 269 12.23 -13.51 26.04
CA ASN A 269 13.27 -14.36 26.65
C ASN A 269 14.19 -14.99 25.59
N GLN A 270 13.67 -15.28 24.39
CA GLN A 270 14.41 -15.98 23.34
C GLN A 270 15.21 -15.01 22.46
N PHE A 271 14.70 -13.81 22.19
CA PHE A 271 15.26 -12.93 21.15
C PHE A 271 15.66 -11.53 21.65
N CYS A 272 15.13 -11.07 22.78
CA CYS A 272 15.40 -9.70 23.27
C CYS A 272 16.55 -9.62 24.30
N LEU A 273 17.05 -10.75 24.77
CA LEU A 273 18.18 -10.79 25.70
C LEU A 273 19.51 -10.73 24.96
N ASP A 274 20.53 -10.15 25.62
CA ASP A 274 21.86 -10.04 25.04
C ASP A 274 22.47 -11.41 24.69
N GLY A 275 22.99 -11.51 23.46
CA GLY A 275 23.60 -12.75 22.94
C GLY A 275 22.62 -13.78 22.39
N ALA A 276 21.34 -13.41 22.19
CA ALA A 276 20.35 -14.30 21.59
C ALA A 276 20.70 -14.67 20.14
N ASP A 277 20.46 -15.93 19.78
CA ASP A 277 20.55 -16.37 18.37
C ASP A 277 19.29 -15.92 17.62
N LEU A 278 19.50 -15.06 16.63
CA LEU A 278 18.42 -14.49 15.83
C LEU A 278 18.11 -15.26 14.56
N SER A 279 18.79 -16.40 14.30
CA SER A 279 18.60 -17.19 13.07
C SER A 279 17.18 -17.77 12.95
N GLU A 280 16.62 -18.24 14.07
CA GLU A 280 15.23 -18.70 14.12
C GLU A 280 14.22 -17.55 13.88
N LEU A 281 14.49 -16.39 14.48
CA LEU A 281 13.66 -15.21 14.28
C LEU A 281 13.65 -14.81 12.80
N LYS A 282 14.82 -14.80 12.13
CA LYS A 282 14.94 -14.54 10.70
C LYS A 282 14.04 -15.48 9.90
N ARG A 283 14.14 -16.78 10.11
CA ARG A 283 13.33 -17.79 9.41
C ARG A 283 11.82 -17.58 9.60
N LYS A 284 11.40 -17.14 10.79
CA LYS A 284 10.00 -16.80 11.07
C LYS A 284 9.55 -15.53 10.36
N LEU A 285 10.39 -14.50 10.36
CA LEU A 285 10.11 -13.22 9.70
C LEU A 285 10.08 -13.36 8.18
N ASP A 286 10.95 -14.18 7.60
CA ASP A 286 10.98 -14.46 6.16
C ASP A 286 9.64 -14.97 5.61
N GLN A 287 8.75 -15.45 6.44
CA GLN A 287 7.43 -15.91 5.99
C GLN A 287 6.45 -14.77 5.72
N VAL A 288 6.59 -13.63 6.40
CA VAL A 288 5.60 -12.55 6.40
C VAL A 288 6.18 -11.15 6.23
N VAL A 289 7.49 -11.02 6.17
CA VAL A 289 8.18 -9.74 5.96
C VAL A 289 8.85 -9.76 4.59
N ILE A 290 8.63 -8.69 3.84
CA ILE A 290 9.33 -8.41 2.60
C ILE A 290 10.11 -7.13 2.81
N ARG A 291 11.44 -7.21 2.66
CA ARG A 291 12.30 -6.06 2.81
C ARG A 291 13.46 -6.10 1.84
N ARG A 292 13.66 -4.97 1.17
CA ARG A 292 14.80 -4.74 0.29
C ARG A 292 15.35 -3.35 0.50
N THR A 293 16.63 -3.23 0.21
CA THR A 293 17.36 -1.97 0.24
C THR A 293 17.60 -1.45 -1.17
N LYS A 294 17.86 -0.16 -1.30
CA LYS A 294 18.23 0.47 -2.59
C LYS A 294 19.51 -0.15 -3.16
N ASN A 295 20.43 -0.59 -2.28
CA ASN A 295 21.68 -1.27 -2.69
C ASN A 295 21.42 -2.60 -3.37
N GLU A 296 20.48 -3.38 -2.87
CA GLU A 296 20.12 -4.69 -3.43
C GLU A 296 19.37 -4.58 -4.75
N VAL A 297 18.49 -3.61 -4.85
CA VAL A 297 17.70 -3.37 -6.08
C VAL A 297 18.55 -2.73 -7.17
N GLY A 298 19.46 -1.82 -6.83
CA GLY A 298 20.29 -1.09 -7.77
C GLY A 298 19.50 -0.08 -8.63
N GLY A 299 20.14 0.45 -9.66
CA GLY A 299 19.45 1.33 -10.64
C GLY A 299 19.15 2.75 -10.16
N PHE A 300 19.77 3.17 -9.07
CA PHE A 300 19.71 4.55 -8.58
C PHE A 300 20.88 5.39 -9.13
N THR A 301 20.60 6.63 -9.45
CA THR A 301 21.60 7.62 -9.83
C THR A 301 22.40 8.13 -8.64
N LYS A 302 23.50 8.81 -8.87
CA LYS A 302 24.32 9.37 -7.78
C LYS A 302 23.67 10.60 -7.17
N ARG A 303 23.99 10.82 -5.89
CA ARG A 303 23.60 12.01 -5.14
C ARG A 303 24.80 12.92 -4.99
N HIS A 304 24.64 14.21 -5.31
CA HIS A 304 25.65 15.23 -5.15
C HIS A 304 25.15 16.29 -4.17
N ALA A 305 25.50 16.17 -2.92
CA ALA A 305 25.11 17.14 -1.91
C ALA A 305 26.16 18.24 -1.76
N ARG A 306 25.70 19.48 -1.70
CA ARG A 306 26.54 20.67 -1.51
C ARG A 306 25.93 21.58 -0.45
N THR A 307 26.75 22.03 0.48
CA THR A 307 26.36 23.03 1.47
C THR A 307 26.72 24.43 1.01
N ILE A 308 25.74 25.31 0.96
CA ILE A 308 25.91 26.73 0.69
C ILE A 308 26.07 27.46 2.02
N ARG A 309 27.31 27.70 2.43
CA ARG A 309 27.64 28.43 3.66
C ARG A 309 27.79 29.94 3.37
N PHE A 310 27.25 30.75 4.28
CA PHE A 310 27.31 32.21 4.21
C PHE A 310 27.23 32.83 5.59
N ASP A 311 27.70 34.08 5.71
CA ASP A 311 27.59 34.89 6.91
C ASP A 311 26.36 35.81 6.79
N LEU A 312 25.66 36.05 7.90
CA LEU A 312 24.56 37.02 7.99
C LEU A 312 25.11 38.43 7.83
N TYR A 313 24.25 39.37 7.42
CA TYR A 313 24.55 40.81 7.61
C TYR A 313 24.58 41.16 9.09
N ASP A 314 25.18 42.27 9.48
CA ASP A 314 25.39 42.66 10.88
C ASP A 314 24.04 42.87 11.59
N ASP A 315 23.04 43.41 10.95
CA ASP A 315 21.69 43.60 11.47
C ASP A 315 20.94 42.24 11.63
N GLU A 316 21.05 41.36 10.66
CA GLU A 316 20.51 39.99 10.76
C GLU A 316 21.20 39.21 11.90
N ARG A 317 22.54 39.38 12.02
CA ARG A 317 23.32 38.73 13.09
C ARG A 317 22.89 39.21 14.47
N PHE A 318 22.73 40.52 14.62
CA PHE A 318 22.24 41.09 15.86
C PHE A 318 20.85 40.61 16.24
N LEU A 319 19.93 40.55 15.29
CA LEU A 319 18.59 39.96 15.50
C LEU A 319 18.70 38.50 15.91
N TYR A 320 19.57 37.73 15.24
CA TYR A 320 19.78 36.32 15.53
C TYR A 320 20.25 36.09 16.98
N ASP A 321 21.25 36.84 17.42
CA ASP A 321 21.84 36.71 18.73
C ASP A 321 20.86 37.14 19.84
N GLU A 322 20.10 38.24 19.68
CA GLU A 322 19.11 38.72 20.65
C GLU A 322 17.90 37.77 20.73
N THR A 323 17.43 37.21 19.57
CA THR A 323 16.34 36.24 19.56
C THR A 323 16.77 34.91 20.19
N THR A 324 17.98 34.42 19.87
CA THR A 324 18.50 33.19 20.50
C THR A 324 18.62 33.33 22.01
N LYS A 325 19.02 34.51 22.51
CA LYS A 325 19.08 34.83 23.93
C LYS A 325 17.69 34.77 24.57
N TYR A 326 16.69 35.40 23.96
CA TYR A 326 15.29 35.33 24.42
C TYR A 326 14.78 33.86 24.45
N VAL A 327 15.02 33.13 23.39
CA VAL A 327 14.66 31.71 23.30
C VAL A 327 15.33 30.88 24.39
N ALA A 328 16.63 31.12 24.64
CA ALA A 328 17.38 30.41 25.67
C ALA A 328 16.86 30.70 27.09
N GLU A 329 16.53 31.95 27.41
CA GLU A 329 16.01 32.36 28.70
C GLU A 329 14.65 31.70 28.98
N GLU A 330 13.69 31.77 28.04
CA GLU A 330 12.35 31.17 28.16
C GLU A 330 12.39 29.62 28.15
N PHE A 331 13.25 29.04 27.34
CA PHE A 331 13.43 27.58 27.31
C PHE A 331 14.00 27.06 28.63
N ASN A 332 14.98 27.77 29.24
CA ASN A 332 15.53 27.39 30.51
C ASN A 332 14.54 27.53 31.65
N ARG A 333 13.66 28.55 31.63
CA ARG A 333 12.53 28.69 32.58
C ARG A 333 11.53 27.54 32.40
N ALA A 334 11.22 27.19 31.19
CA ALA A 334 10.30 26.09 30.87
C ALA A 334 10.78 24.74 31.40
N LEU A 335 12.07 24.47 31.29
CA LEU A 335 12.70 23.26 31.83
C LEU A 335 12.68 23.22 33.37
N GLN A 336 12.91 24.36 34.05
CA GLN A 336 12.86 24.43 35.51
C GLN A 336 11.43 24.23 36.07
N SER A 337 10.42 24.65 35.30
CA SER A 337 9.01 24.52 35.66
C SER A 337 8.36 23.24 35.12
N GLU A 338 9.14 22.34 34.54
CA GLU A 338 8.65 21.13 33.80
C GLU A 338 7.58 21.40 32.73
N ASN A 339 7.55 22.64 32.22
CA ASN A 339 6.57 23.08 31.23
C ASN A 339 7.04 22.75 29.81
N ARG A 340 6.69 21.57 29.31
CA ARG A 340 7.05 21.09 27.97
C ARG A 340 6.51 21.99 26.86
N ALA A 341 5.35 22.60 27.05
CA ALA A 341 4.70 23.44 26.04
C ALA A 341 5.50 24.71 25.71
N VAL A 342 6.03 25.41 26.72
CA VAL A 342 6.88 26.59 26.47
C VAL A 342 8.20 26.19 25.80
N GLY A 343 8.81 25.10 26.24
CA GLY A 343 10.01 24.56 25.60
C GLY A 343 9.81 24.27 24.11
N PHE A 344 8.66 23.71 23.76
CA PHE A 344 8.29 23.46 22.39
C PHE A 344 8.14 24.76 21.56
N VAL A 345 7.39 25.74 22.08
CA VAL A 345 7.24 27.05 21.42
C VAL A 345 8.59 27.71 21.16
N MET A 346 9.53 27.63 22.12
CA MET A 346 10.86 28.20 21.94
C MET A 346 11.66 27.47 20.83
N THR A 347 11.49 26.15 20.72
CA THR A 347 12.08 25.38 19.61
C THR A 347 11.57 25.84 18.25
N VAL A 348 10.26 26.12 18.14
CA VAL A 348 9.68 26.66 16.91
C VAL A 348 10.24 28.04 16.56
N PHE A 349 10.36 28.93 17.55
CA PHE A 349 10.98 30.24 17.29
C PHE A 349 12.42 30.12 16.80
N GLN A 350 13.20 29.19 17.35
CA GLN A 350 14.56 28.95 16.86
C GLN A 350 14.58 28.43 15.42
N LYS A 351 13.67 27.53 15.06
CA LYS A 351 13.53 27.03 13.69
C LYS A 351 13.09 28.13 12.73
N LEU A 352 12.16 29.00 13.15
CA LEU A 352 11.70 30.16 12.35
C LEU A 352 12.86 31.16 12.09
N LEU A 353 13.65 31.43 13.11
CA LEU A 353 14.84 32.28 13.02
C LEU A 353 15.86 31.72 12.02
N ASP A 354 16.08 30.41 12.04
CA ASP A 354 16.98 29.73 11.09
C ASP A 354 16.38 29.68 9.67
N SER A 355 15.06 29.76 9.53
CA SER A 355 14.35 29.75 8.24
C SER A 355 14.40 31.15 7.58
N SER A 356 13.75 32.15 8.14
CA SER A 356 13.81 33.53 7.62
C SER A 356 13.47 34.58 8.68
N SER A 357 14.12 35.74 8.61
CA SER A 357 13.80 36.90 9.46
C SER A 357 12.35 37.40 9.26
N TYR A 358 11.79 37.26 8.07
CA TYR A 358 10.40 37.57 7.78
C TYR A 358 9.43 36.64 8.52
N ALA A 359 9.65 35.34 8.47
CA ALA A 359 8.80 34.38 9.20
C ALA A 359 8.88 34.60 10.70
N LEU A 360 10.06 34.87 11.25
CA LEU A 360 10.25 35.25 12.63
C LEU A 360 9.46 36.52 12.99
N LEU A 361 9.53 37.58 12.17
CA LEU A 361 8.80 38.82 12.38
C LEU A 361 7.30 38.59 12.49
N VAL A 362 6.70 37.82 11.57
CA VAL A 362 5.28 37.49 11.59
C VAL A 362 4.91 36.72 12.87
N ALA A 363 5.70 35.73 13.25
CA ALA A 363 5.45 34.94 14.46
C ALA A 363 5.57 35.77 15.75
N LEU A 364 6.56 36.65 15.84
CA LEU A 364 6.72 37.58 16.98
C LEU A 364 5.57 38.58 17.07
N ARG A 365 5.09 39.12 15.96
CA ARG A 365 3.91 40.03 15.93
C ARG A 365 2.67 39.31 16.43
N ASN A 366 2.40 38.12 15.96
CA ASN A 366 1.26 37.31 16.37
C ASN A 366 1.33 37.00 17.89
N ARG A 367 2.51 36.63 18.40
CA ARG A 367 2.71 36.39 19.82
C ARG A 367 2.51 37.65 20.67
N SER A 368 3.11 38.79 20.25
CA SER A 368 2.92 40.09 20.94
C SER A 368 1.46 40.46 21.01
N ALA A 369 0.73 40.42 19.89
CA ALA A 369 -0.69 40.76 19.85
C ALA A 369 -1.52 39.89 20.82
N ARG A 370 -1.27 38.60 20.85
CA ARG A 370 -1.96 37.63 21.70
C ARG A 370 -1.65 37.86 23.17
N LEU A 371 -0.38 38.10 23.55
CA LEU A 371 -0.02 38.38 24.96
C LEU A 371 -0.59 39.69 25.42
N LYS A 372 -0.69 40.74 24.58
CA LYS A 372 -1.37 42.00 24.86
C LYS A 372 -2.88 41.80 25.11
N ASP A 373 -3.56 40.99 24.29
CA ASP A 373 -4.97 40.67 24.49
C ASP A 373 -5.19 39.92 25.82
N LEU A 374 -4.32 38.98 26.13
CA LEU A 374 -4.34 38.25 27.41
C LEU A 374 -4.09 39.16 28.62
N LEU A 375 -3.17 40.11 28.50
CA LEU A 375 -2.87 41.09 29.54
C LEU A 375 -4.08 41.97 29.83
N VAL A 376 -4.74 42.51 28.78
CA VAL A 376 -5.97 43.32 28.91
C VAL A 376 -7.09 42.53 29.59
N LYS A 377 -7.29 41.28 29.23
CA LYS A 377 -8.28 40.40 29.84
C LYS A 377 -7.96 40.12 31.31
N ALA A 378 -6.70 39.90 31.66
CA ALA A 378 -6.27 39.65 33.02
C ALA A 378 -6.44 40.88 33.92
N GLU A 379 -6.06 42.05 33.43
CA GLU A 379 -6.22 43.31 34.14
C GLU A 379 -7.71 43.65 34.37
N SER A 380 -8.58 43.35 33.36
CA SER A 380 -10.03 43.56 33.49
C SER A 380 -10.71 42.65 34.52
N LEU A 381 -10.15 41.44 34.74
CA LEU A 381 -10.66 40.45 35.69
C LEU A 381 -9.97 40.51 37.09
N ASN A 382 -9.03 41.41 37.27
CA ASN A 382 -8.26 41.59 38.52
C ASN A 382 -7.55 40.26 38.95
N ASN A 383 -7.12 39.45 38.01
CA ASN A 383 -6.47 38.16 38.27
C ASN A 383 -4.96 38.35 38.46
N ALA A 384 -4.37 37.72 39.49
CA ALA A 384 -2.94 37.75 39.75
C ALA A 384 -2.14 36.89 38.75
N TYR A 385 -2.78 35.93 38.13
CA TYR A 385 -2.18 34.99 37.20
C TYR A 385 -3.06 34.83 35.97
N VAL A 386 -2.44 34.55 34.84
CA VAL A 386 -3.12 34.22 33.58
C VAL A 386 -2.74 32.81 33.18
N GLU A 387 -3.75 32.00 32.91
CA GLU A 387 -3.61 30.66 32.38
C GLU A 387 -4.05 30.67 30.92
N PHE A 388 -3.19 30.27 30.01
CA PHE A 388 -3.49 30.35 28.58
C PHE A 388 -2.82 29.21 27.81
N ASN A 389 -3.40 28.84 26.68
CA ASN A 389 -2.82 27.89 25.75
C ASN A 389 -1.72 28.56 24.92
N THR A 390 -0.56 27.92 24.81
CA THR A 390 0.63 28.46 24.15
C THR A 390 0.58 28.52 22.63
N GLY A 391 -0.46 27.98 22.00
CA GLY A 391 -0.63 27.98 20.54
C GLY A 391 -0.63 29.38 19.92
N CYS A 392 0.55 29.89 19.62
CA CYS A 392 0.75 31.17 18.91
C CYS A 392 0.88 31.00 17.41
N PHE A 393 0.87 29.77 16.93
CA PHE A 393 1.05 29.42 15.52
C PHE A 393 -0.29 29.04 14.93
N ASP A 394 -0.42 29.16 13.62
CA ASP A 394 -1.58 28.63 12.92
C ASP A 394 -1.60 27.08 13.04
N ASN A 395 -2.81 26.52 12.91
CA ASN A 395 -2.98 25.07 13.02
C ASN A 395 -2.15 24.30 11.98
N GLU A 396 -1.79 24.93 10.87
CA GLU A 396 -1.01 24.36 9.79
C GLU A 396 0.48 24.27 10.19
N THR A 397 1.03 25.34 10.76
CA THR A 397 2.42 25.33 11.31
C THR A 397 2.54 24.33 12.45
N LEU A 398 1.52 24.17 13.28
CA LEU A 398 1.50 23.18 14.37
C LEU A 398 1.37 21.75 13.82
N SER A 399 0.57 21.52 12.78
CA SER A 399 0.41 20.21 12.16
C SER A 399 1.65 19.79 11.35
N GLU A 400 2.34 20.75 10.74
CA GLU A 400 3.62 20.51 10.04
C GLU A 400 4.75 20.13 11.01
N LEU A 401 4.63 20.49 12.27
CA LEU A 401 5.62 20.16 13.30
C LEU A 401 5.36 18.85 14.05
N GLU A 402 4.35 18.07 13.71
CA GLU A 402 3.88 16.72 14.12
C GLU A 402 4.53 16.02 15.35
N GLU A 403 5.24 16.74 16.20
CA GLU A 403 6.01 16.20 17.34
C GLU A 403 5.32 16.42 18.70
N LEU A 404 4.09 16.89 18.69
CA LEU A 404 3.32 17.04 19.93
C LEU A 404 2.78 15.68 20.36
N ASP A 405 3.19 15.29 21.57
CA ASP A 405 2.48 14.28 22.34
C ASP A 405 1.00 14.71 22.41
N GLU A 406 0.10 13.93 21.77
CA GLU A 406 -1.34 14.24 21.62
C GLU A 406 -2.05 14.56 22.97
N ASN A 407 -1.36 14.32 24.10
CA ASN A 407 -1.84 14.50 25.47
C ASN A 407 -1.17 15.67 26.24
N ALA A 408 -0.29 16.46 25.60
CA ALA A 408 0.33 17.58 26.31
C ALA A 408 -0.65 18.72 26.49
N GLU A 409 -1.11 18.96 27.69
CA GLU A 409 -1.81 20.20 28.06
C GLU A 409 -0.90 21.39 27.77
N LEU A 410 -1.21 22.14 26.72
CA LEU A 410 -0.46 23.33 26.27
C LEU A 410 -0.78 24.56 27.11
N THR A 411 -1.06 24.42 28.39
CA THR A 411 -1.43 25.50 29.30
C THR A 411 -0.21 26.06 30.03
N VAL A 412 -0.05 27.37 29.98
CA VAL A 412 1.01 28.13 30.69
C VAL A 412 0.39 29.08 31.67
N LYS A 413 0.98 29.15 32.85
CA LYS A 413 0.58 30.10 33.91
C LYS A 413 1.68 31.13 34.11
N LYS A 414 1.38 32.43 33.93
CA LYS A 414 2.30 33.56 34.13
C LYS A 414 1.69 34.64 34.96
N THR A 415 2.52 35.36 35.72
CA THR A 415 2.11 36.58 36.43
C THR A 415 1.95 37.75 35.44
N ILE A 416 1.21 38.78 35.86
CA ILE A 416 1.01 39.99 35.03
C ILE A 416 2.33 40.68 34.74
N ASP A 417 3.27 40.72 35.71
CA ASP A 417 4.55 41.39 35.53
C ASP A 417 5.47 40.59 34.58
N GLU A 418 5.44 39.25 34.64
CA GLU A 418 6.18 38.39 33.69
C GLU A 418 5.63 38.58 32.27
N LEU A 419 4.31 38.68 32.09
CA LEU A 419 3.69 38.98 30.82
C LEU A 419 4.10 40.33 30.25
N ARG A 420 4.11 41.38 31.09
CA ARG A 420 4.53 42.72 30.63
C ARG A 420 6.00 42.73 30.20
N LEU A 421 6.88 42.05 30.93
CA LEU A 421 8.30 41.97 30.62
C LEU A 421 8.51 41.22 29.29
N GLU A 422 7.83 40.10 29.10
CA GLU A 422 7.88 39.33 27.84
C GLU A 422 7.38 40.16 26.65
N ILE A 423 6.26 40.88 26.80
CA ILE A 423 5.72 41.76 25.74
C ILE A 423 6.76 42.82 25.35
N LEU A 424 7.42 43.46 26.32
CA LEU A 424 8.44 44.47 26.05
C LEU A 424 9.64 43.86 25.26
N THR A 425 10.05 42.65 25.66
CA THR A 425 11.14 41.93 24.96
C THR A 425 10.76 41.59 23.53
N ILE A 426 9.57 41.06 23.33
CA ILE A 426 9.07 40.70 22.00
C ILE A 426 8.89 41.93 21.12
N ASP A 427 8.31 43.03 21.65
CA ASP A 427 8.15 44.28 20.89
C ASP A 427 9.49 44.85 20.44
N ARG A 428 10.55 44.72 21.27
CA ARG A 428 11.92 45.10 20.87
C ARG A 428 12.40 44.22 19.71
N LEU A 429 12.20 42.90 19.80
CA LEU A 429 12.59 41.99 18.71
C LEU A 429 11.79 42.25 17.42
N VAL A 430 10.49 42.55 17.54
CA VAL A 430 9.66 42.96 16.38
C VAL A 430 10.22 44.20 15.70
N ASN A 431 10.64 45.22 16.49
CA ASN A 431 11.24 46.42 15.95
C ASN A 431 12.55 46.13 15.22
N LEU A 432 13.44 45.31 15.79
CA LEU A 432 14.68 44.90 15.15
C LEU A 432 14.43 44.14 13.86
N ALA A 433 13.53 43.15 13.88
CA ALA A 433 13.20 42.35 12.68
C ALA A 433 12.54 43.17 11.58
N SER A 434 11.76 44.21 11.92
CA SER A 434 11.11 45.11 10.95
C SER A 434 12.08 46.06 10.23
N GLN A 435 13.29 46.25 10.72
CA GLN A 435 14.31 47.09 10.14
C GLN A 435 15.19 46.35 9.12
N ILE A 436 15.08 45.02 9.04
CA ILE A 436 15.86 44.22 8.10
C ILE A 436 15.27 44.36 6.69
N GLU A 437 15.98 45.07 5.82
CA GLU A 437 15.55 45.32 4.42
C GLU A 437 16.03 44.20 3.48
N SER A 438 17.18 43.60 3.74
CA SER A 438 17.80 42.58 2.90
C SER A 438 18.09 41.30 3.68
N ASN A 439 17.86 40.17 3.05
CA ASN A 439 18.11 38.86 3.64
C ASN A 439 19.17 38.10 2.84
N LYS A 440 20.31 37.84 3.48
CA LYS A 440 21.48 37.23 2.85
C LYS A 440 21.19 35.84 2.28
N LYS A 441 20.37 35.07 2.98
CA LYS A 441 19.95 33.72 2.60
C LYS A 441 19.15 33.76 1.29
N GLY A 442 18.18 34.68 1.18
CA GLY A 442 17.38 34.88 -0.03
C GLY A 442 18.21 35.31 -1.23
N GLU A 443 19.17 36.26 -1.03
CA GLU A 443 20.06 36.66 -2.12
C GLU A 443 20.92 35.50 -2.63
N LYS A 444 21.45 34.70 -1.73
CA LYS A 444 22.24 33.52 -2.09
C LYS A 444 21.41 32.51 -2.88
N LEU A 445 20.14 32.29 -2.51
CA LEU A 445 19.21 31.45 -3.26
C LEU A 445 19.02 31.93 -4.69
N VAL A 446 18.71 33.21 -4.86
CA VAL A 446 18.52 33.80 -6.19
C VAL A 446 19.79 33.67 -7.08
N ARG A 447 20.98 33.87 -6.47
CA ARG A 447 22.25 33.66 -7.18
C ARG A 447 22.47 32.22 -7.57
N LEU A 448 22.23 31.28 -6.62
CA LEU A 448 22.37 29.84 -6.88
C LEU A 448 21.50 29.40 -8.07
N ILE A 449 20.23 29.79 -8.10
CA ILE A 449 19.29 29.44 -9.17
C ILE A 449 19.78 29.99 -10.51
N LYS A 450 20.22 31.26 -10.55
CA LYS A 450 20.80 31.86 -11.77
C LYS A 450 22.04 31.10 -12.28
N ASP A 451 22.91 30.66 -11.38
CA ASP A 451 24.11 29.91 -11.72
C ASP A 451 23.82 28.51 -12.21
N LEU A 452 22.82 27.84 -11.61
CA LEU A 452 22.36 26.52 -12.04
C LEU A 452 21.65 26.56 -13.39
N LYS A 453 20.86 27.61 -13.66
CA LYS A 453 20.27 27.85 -14.99
C LYS A 453 21.33 28.00 -16.07
N LYS A 454 22.41 28.73 -15.80
CA LYS A 454 23.54 28.84 -16.75
C LYS A 454 24.22 27.48 -17.03
N LYS A 455 24.11 26.52 -16.11
CA LYS A 455 24.64 25.16 -16.28
C LYS A 455 23.70 24.22 -17.01
N GLY A 456 22.51 24.69 -17.37
CA GLY A 456 21.52 23.92 -18.13
C GLY A 456 20.44 23.22 -17.29
N HIS A 457 20.35 23.47 -15.97
CA HIS A 457 19.26 22.96 -15.17
C HIS A 457 18.00 23.82 -15.34
N GLU A 458 16.86 23.18 -15.54
CA GLU A 458 15.60 23.87 -15.87
C GLU A 458 14.57 23.84 -14.73
N LYS A 459 14.58 22.83 -13.87
CA LYS A 459 13.58 22.62 -12.80
C LYS A 459 14.24 22.63 -11.42
N PHE A 460 13.59 23.30 -10.46
CA PHE A 460 14.11 23.50 -9.11
C PHE A 460 13.03 23.20 -8.08
N LEU A 461 13.25 22.21 -7.22
CA LEU A 461 12.41 21.91 -6.08
C LEU A 461 13.00 22.53 -4.82
N ILE A 462 12.31 23.50 -4.24
CA ILE A 462 12.76 24.22 -3.04
C ILE A 462 11.87 23.78 -1.87
N PHE A 463 12.47 23.27 -0.79
CA PHE A 463 11.78 22.95 0.43
C PHE A 463 12.00 24.00 1.51
N THR A 464 10.92 24.33 2.23
CA THR A 464 10.94 25.09 3.48
C THR A 464 9.96 24.47 4.49
N GLN A 465 10.21 24.64 5.78
CA GLN A 465 9.36 24.11 6.85
C GLN A 465 8.10 24.96 7.07
N PHE A 466 8.16 26.28 6.72
CA PHE A 466 7.14 27.23 7.13
C PHE A 466 6.47 27.92 5.94
N ARG A 467 5.14 28.02 6.02
CA ARG A 467 4.33 28.72 5.01
C ARG A 467 4.69 30.19 4.90
N THR A 468 4.93 30.84 6.02
CA THR A 468 5.39 32.26 6.03
C THR A 468 6.73 32.43 5.31
N THR A 469 7.63 31.45 5.40
CA THR A 469 8.86 31.47 4.58
C THR A 469 8.56 31.16 3.12
N GLN A 470 7.59 30.27 2.81
CA GLN A 470 7.15 30.02 1.44
C GLN A 470 6.63 31.31 0.78
N ASP A 471 5.80 32.08 1.48
CA ASP A 471 5.27 33.37 0.99
C ASP A 471 6.42 34.35 0.71
N TYR A 472 7.38 34.46 1.63
CA TYR A 472 8.60 35.25 1.41
C TYR A 472 9.40 34.79 0.17
N LEU A 473 9.58 33.49 -0.01
CA LEU A 473 10.28 32.94 -1.18
C LEU A 473 9.52 33.19 -2.48
N MET A 474 8.20 33.14 -2.44
CA MET A 474 7.35 33.51 -3.57
C MET A 474 7.61 34.95 -3.99
N ASP A 475 7.82 35.87 -3.05
CA ASP A 475 8.07 37.30 -3.37
C ASP A 475 9.48 37.51 -3.94
N ILE A 476 10.52 37.00 -3.29
CA ILE A 476 11.91 37.23 -3.73
C ILE A 476 12.27 36.53 -5.07
N LEU A 477 11.55 35.47 -5.40
CA LEU A 477 11.70 34.73 -6.66
C LEU A 477 10.76 35.23 -7.76
N SER A 478 10.19 36.45 -7.62
CA SER A 478 9.25 37.04 -8.59
C SER A 478 9.79 37.15 -10.03
N GLY A 479 11.11 37.15 -10.20
CA GLY A 479 11.77 37.15 -11.53
C GLY A 479 11.83 35.78 -12.22
N PHE A 480 11.29 34.73 -11.63
CA PHE A 480 11.23 33.36 -12.17
C PHE A 480 9.78 32.89 -12.25
N SER A 481 9.50 31.98 -13.19
CA SER A 481 8.21 31.26 -13.22
C SER A 481 8.18 30.27 -12.08
N ARG A 482 7.17 30.37 -11.19
CA ARG A 482 7.12 29.64 -9.94
C ARG A 482 5.70 29.30 -9.49
N VAL A 483 5.59 28.26 -8.66
CA VAL A 483 4.33 27.82 -8.03
C VAL A 483 4.59 27.44 -6.58
N ALA A 484 3.64 27.76 -5.69
CA ALA A 484 3.63 27.32 -4.30
C ALA A 484 2.94 25.94 -4.18
N PHE A 485 3.39 25.13 -3.22
CA PHE A 485 2.83 23.82 -2.95
C PHE A 485 2.82 23.54 -1.43
N ASN A 486 1.66 23.54 -0.80
CA ASN A 486 1.54 23.42 0.65
C ASN A 486 0.33 22.59 1.10
N GLY A 487 0.22 22.35 2.41
CA GLY A 487 -0.79 21.50 3.02
C GLY A 487 -2.21 22.01 2.88
N SER A 488 -2.43 23.35 2.87
CA SER A 488 -3.76 23.95 2.80
C SER A 488 -4.44 23.88 1.44
N MET A 489 -3.67 23.59 0.38
CA MET A 489 -4.18 23.44 -0.97
C MET A 489 -5.13 22.24 -1.07
N ASN A 490 -6.25 22.44 -1.77
CA ASN A 490 -7.16 21.36 -2.10
C ASN A 490 -6.54 20.41 -3.16
N ARG A 491 -7.25 19.32 -3.48
CA ARG A 491 -6.78 18.29 -4.42
C ARG A 491 -6.43 18.87 -5.80
N ASP A 492 -7.37 19.63 -6.36
CA ASP A 492 -7.25 20.12 -7.73
C ASP A 492 -6.13 21.15 -7.85
N GLU A 493 -5.98 22.01 -6.83
CA GLU A 493 -4.87 22.97 -6.73
C GLU A 493 -3.50 22.27 -6.63
N LYS A 494 -3.42 21.17 -5.87
CA LYS A 494 -2.18 20.38 -5.74
C LYS A 494 -1.80 19.71 -7.06
N GLU A 495 -2.76 19.13 -7.76
CA GLU A 495 -2.52 18.50 -9.07
C GLU A 495 -2.15 19.54 -10.11
N GLU A 496 -2.84 20.66 -10.16
CA GLU A 496 -2.53 21.76 -11.06
C GLU A 496 -1.13 22.33 -10.80
N ALA A 497 -0.72 22.48 -9.55
CA ALA A 497 0.61 22.97 -9.19
C ALA A 497 1.73 22.03 -9.68
N ILE A 498 1.55 20.73 -9.56
CA ILE A 498 2.52 19.73 -10.05
C ILE A 498 2.56 19.71 -11.58
N LEU A 499 1.40 19.76 -12.24
CA LEU A 499 1.32 19.81 -13.70
C LEU A 499 1.97 21.09 -14.23
N LYS A 500 1.72 22.25 -13.60
CA LYS A 500 2.40 23.49 -13.92
C LYS A 500 3.91 23.37 -13.72
N PHE A 501 4.36 22.75 -12.61
CA PHE A 501 5.79 22.55 -12.39
C PHE A 501 6.40 21.61 -13.43
N LYS A 502 5.70 20.55 -13.83
CA LYS A 502 6.18 19.64 -14.86
C LYS A 502 6.32 20.34 -16.22
N ASN A 503 5.34 21.15 -16.63
CA ASN A 503 5.21 21.60 -18.00
C ASN A 503 5.53 23.11 -18.23
N GLU A 504 5.26 23.99 -17.26
CA GLU A 504 5.19 25.42 -17.49
C GLU A 504 6.19 26.23 -16.66
N VAL A 505 6.33 25.91 -15.35
CA VAL A 505 7.11 26.72 -14.43
C VAL A 505 8.44 26.06 -14.06
N GLU A 506 9.42 26.90 -13.73
CA GLU A 506 10.80 26.47 -13.43
C GLU A 506 10.96 26.04 -11.96
N ILE A 507 10.22 26.66 -11.05
CA ILE A 507 10.41 26.51 -9.61
C ILE A 507 9.11 26.06 -8.94
N ILE A 508 9.19 25.03 -8.09
CA ILE A 508 8.19 24.73 -7.10
C ILE A 508 8.75 24.96 -5.70
N ILE A 509 8.01 25.69 -4.87
CA ILE A 509 8.35 25.93 -3.46
C ILE A 509 7.38 25.13 -2.62
N ALA A 510 7.86 24.09 -1.94
CA ALA A 510 7.05 23.14 -1.20
C ALA A 510 7.26 23.25 0.30
N THR A 511 6.18 23.18 1.08
CA THR A 511 6.24 22.86 2.51
C THR A 511 6.26 21.35 2.74
N GLU A 512 6.59 20.88 3.94
CA GLU A 512 6.66 19.44 4.23
C GLU A 512 5.32 18.75 3.98
N ALA A 513 4.25 19.24 4.57
CA ALA A 513 2.90 18.71 4.39
C ALA A 513 2.41 18.76 2.92
N GLY A 514 2.85 19.77 2.15
CA GLY A 514 2.59 19.82 0.73
C GLY A 514 3.38 18.78 -0.06
N GLY A 515 4.69 18.64 0.26
CA GLY A 515 5.62 17.78 -0.46
C GLY A 515 5.47 16.28 -0.22
N GLU A 516 4.78 15.86 0.84
CA GLU A 516 4.62 14.45 1.16
C GLU A 516 3.92 13.66 0.04
N GLY A 517 4.50 12.48 -0.25
CA GLY A 517 3.90 11.49 -1.14
C GLY A 517 4.00 11.76 -2.64
N ARG A 518 4.37 12.94 -3.11
CA ARG A 518 4.38 13.28 -4.53
C ARG A 518 5.66 12.86 -5.26
N ASN A 519 5.51 12.38 -6.48
CA ASN A 519 6.62 12.01 -7.35
C ASN A 519 7.02 13.20 -8.23
N MET A 520 8.29 13.64 -8.13
CA MET A 520 8.85 14.74 -8.89
C MET A 520 10.17 14.34 -9.58
N GLN A 521 10.27 13.10 -10.07
CA GLN A 521 11.48 12.54 -10.73
C GLN A 521 11.91 13.30 -11.98
N PHE A 522 11.03 14.11 -12.56
CA PHE A 522 11.39 14.99 -13.68
C PHE A 522 12.28 16.19 -13.27
N CYS A 523 12.53 16.36 -11.97
CA CYS A 523 13.43 17.37 -11.40
C CYS A 523 14.66 16.66 -10.82
N ASP A 524 15.85 17.21 -11.07
CA ASP A 524 17.15 16.71 -10.60
C ASP A 524 17.79 17.63 -9.53
N ILE A 525 17.21 18.80 -9.27
CA ILE A 525 17.70 19.77 -8.29
C ILE A 525 16.77 19.90 -7.12
N LEU A 526 17.29 19.62 -5.92
CA LEU A 526 16.61 19.83 -4.64
C LEU A 526 17.37 20.88 -3.82
N ILE A 527 16.66 21.87 -3.33
CA ILE A 527 17.21 22.94 -2.49
C ILE A 527 16.49 22.91 -1.14
N ASN A 528 17.19 22.56 -0.08
CA ASN A 528 16.72 22.75 1.28
C ASN A 528 17.03 24.18 1.71
N TYR A 529 16.04 25.06 1.63
CA TYR A 529 16.18 26.44 2.10
C TYR A 529 16.36 26.47 3.60
N ASP A 530 15.60 25.66 4.33
CA ASP A 530 15.84 25.28 5.72
C ASP A 530 15.85 23.76 5.88
N LEU A 531 16.59 23.29 6.88
CA LEU A 531 16.74 21.88 7.15
C LEU A 531 15.83 21.46 8.33
N PRO A 532 15.03 20.42 8.18
CA PRO A 532 14.39 19.79 9.31
C PRO A 532 15.46 19.21 10.26
N TRP A 533 15.19 19.22 11.55
CA TRP A 533 16.07 18.61 12.54
C TRP A 533 15.91 17.08 12.59
N SER A 534 14.96 16.56 11.85
CA SER A 534 14.71 15.14 11.65
C SER A 534 15.47 14.62 10.43
N PRO A 535 16.39 13.67 10.59
CA PRO A 535 17.13 13.08 9.49
C PRO A 535 16.24 12.28 8.56
N LEU A 536 15.20 11.63 9.06
CA LEU A 536 14.24 10.86 8.27
C LEU A 536 13.44 11.78 7.32
N LYS A 537 13.04 12.98 7.78
CA LYS A 537 12.35 13.97 6.94
C LYS A 537 13.23 14.44 5.77
N ILE A 538 14.56 14.58 6.01
CA ILE A 538 15.50 14.93 4.94
C ILE A 538 15.54 13.82 3.89
N GLU A 539 15.64 12.56 4.30
CA GLU A 539 15.64 11.42 3.36
C GLU A 539 14.30 11.32 2.61
N GLN A 540 13.18 11.60 3.27
CA GLN A 540 11.88 11.69 2.63
C GLN A 540 11.81 12.80 1.58
N ARG A 541 12.40 14.01 1.83
CA ARG A 541 12.53 15.10 0.83
C ARG A 541 13.36 14.65 -0.37
N ILE A 542 14.51 14.05 -0.13
CA ILE A 542 15.39 13.52 -1.19
C ILE A 542 14.65 12.45 -1.99
N GLY A 543 13.90 11.58 -1.35
CA GLY A 543 13.06 10.56 -1.97
C GLY A 543 11.96 11.11 -2.90
N ARG A 544 11.70 12.42 -2.96
CA ARG A 544 10.77 13.01 -3.95
C ARG A 544 11.35 13.04 -5.35
N ILE A 545 12.66 13.20 -5.48
CA ILE A 545 13.38 13.29 -6.75
C ILE A 545 14.32 12.11 -6.97
N HIS A 546 14.89 11.53 -5.92
CA HIS A 546 15.80 10.40 -6.00
C HIS A 546 15.03 9.08 -5.80
N ARG A 547 14.50 8.60 -6.91
CA ARG A 547 13.74 7.33 -6.99
C ARG A 547 14.30 6.45 -8.08
N PHE A 548 13.93 5.18 -8.06
CA PHE A 548 14.27 4.28 -9.15
C PHE A 548 13.78 4.85 -10.50
N GLY A 549 14.67 4.85 -11.50
CA GLY A 549 14.37 5.37 -12.83
C GLY A 549 14.55 6.88 -13.01
N GLN A 550 15.16 7.58 -12.05
CA GLN A 550 15.67 8.94 -12.25
C GLN A 550 16.76 8.92 -13.32
N PRO A 551 16.60 9.66 -14.45
CA PRO A 551 17.57 9.61 -15.55
C PRO A 551 18.87 10.35 -15.25
N ASN A 552 18.85 11.35 -14.36
CA ASN A 552 19.97 12.23 -14.07
C ASN A 552 20.48 12.03 -12.64
N ASP A 553 21.74 12.33 -12.40
CA ASP A 553 22.27 12.48 -11.07
C ASP A 553 21.54 13.60 -10.32
N VAL A 554 21.26 13.36 -9.04
CA VAL A 554 20.49 14.29 -8.21
C VAL A 554 21.42 15.23 -7.46
N HIS A 555 21.15 16.52 -7.56
CA HIS A 555 21.92 17.57 -6.89
C HIS A 555 21.13 18.17 -5.73
N ILE A 556 21.67 18.07 -4.51
CA ILE A 556 21.04 18.52 -3.27
C ILE A 556 21.83 19.72 -2.73
N TYR A 557 21.18 20.86 -2.55
CA TYR A 557 21.77 22.07 -2.02
C TYR A 557 21.19 22.39 -0.64
N ASN A 558 22.03 22.36 0.40
CA ASN A 558 21.63 22.68 1.77
C ASN A 558 22.12 24.07 2.13
N PHE A 559 21.22 24.97 2.54
CA PHE A 559 21.57 26.29 3.01
C PHE A 559 21.95 26.26 4.50
N SER A 560 23.07 26.87 4.84
CA SER A 560 23.58 26.93 6.22
C SER A 560 24.22 28.28 6.51
N THR A 561 23.77 28.89 7.58
CA THR A 561 24.30 30.16 8.05
C THR A 561 25.39 29.90 9.09
N ARG A 562 26.57 30.51 8.89
CA ARG A 562 27.72 30.32 9.81
C ARG A 562 27.44 30.85 11.21
N GLY A 563 27.91 30.10 12.21
CA GLY A 563 27.75 30.42 13.63
C GLY A 563 26.33 30.30 14.17
N THR A 564 25.42 29.61 13.44
CA THR A 564 24.04 29.38 13.88
C THR A 564 23.81 27.94 14.38
N VAL A 565 22.65 27.72 14.97
CA VAL A 565 22.18 26.38 15.34
C VAL A 565 22.03 25.51 14.09
N ALA A 566 21.52 26.06 12.99
CA ALA A 566 21.38 25.36 11.72
C ALA A 566 22.70 24.81 11.17
N GLU A 567 23.81 25.54 11.32
CA GLU A 567 25.15 25.03 10.93
C GLU A 567 25.54 23.81 11.77
N ARG A 568 25.33 23.87 13.08
CA ARG A 568 25.66 22.77 13.98
C ARG A 568 24.81 21.52 13.72
N VAL A 569 23.52 21.71 13.47
CA VAL A 569 22.62 20.63 13.07
C VAL A 569 23.13 19.99 11.76
N LEU A 570 23.45 20.80 10.75
CA LEU A 570 23.95 20.30 9.48
C LEU A 570 25.29 19.55 9.63
N GLU A 571 26.21 20.03 10.46
CA GLU A 571 27.47 19.33 10.74
C GLU A 571 27.22 17.94 11.30
N VAL A 572 26.32 17.82 12.28
CA VAL A 572 25.93 16.53 12.86
C VAL A 572 25.30 15.61 11.82
N LEU A 573 24.37 16.10 11.01
CA LEU A 573 23.71 15.35 9.95
C LEU A 573 24.68 14.88 8.87
N THR A 574 25.68 15.70 8.53
CA THR A 574 26.63 15.39 7.46
C THR A 574 27.77 14.49 7.95
N GLU A 575 28.41 14.85 9.08
CA GLU A 575 29.63 14.20 9.51
C GLU A 575 29.37 12.93 10.32
N LYS A 576 28.30 12.92 11.12
CA LYS A 576 27.99 11.80 12.01
C LYS A 576 27.00 10.83 11.38
N LEU A 577 25.92 11.32 10.78
CA LEU A 577 24.87 10.50 10.20
C LEU A 577 25.09 10.20 8.71
N LYS A 578 26.05 10.86 8.05
CA LYS A 578 26.40 10.62 6.64
C LYS A 578 25.20 10.61 5.69
N ILE A 579 24.15 11.39 6.00
CA ILE A 579 22.87 11.40 5.26
C ILE A 579 23.08 11.79 3.79
N PHE A 580 24.12 12.56 3.49
CA PHE A 580 24.40 13.10 2.17
C PHE A 580 25.53 12.36 1.42
N GLU A 581 25.75 11.07 1.69
CA GLU A 581 26.73 10.26 0.94
C GLU A 581 26.32 10.14 -0.54
N GLU A 582 27.35 10.01 -1.42
CA GLU A 582 27.18 10.12 -2.89
C GLU A 582 26.38 9.00 -3.53
N SER A 583 26.30 7.81 -2.90
CA SER A 583 25.58 6.69 -3.50
C SER A 583 24.18 6.50 -2.92
N ILE A 584 24.11 5.98 -1.74
CA ILE A 584 22.85 5.71 -1.03
C ILE A 584 23.08 6.13 0.41
N GLY A 585 22.29 7.09 0.90
CA GLY A 585 22.44 7.61 2.27
C GLY A 585 22.26 6.55 3.36
N THR A 586 22.33 6.98 4.60
CA THR A 586 22.12 6.11 5.76
C THR A 586 20.74 5.45 5.69
N PRO A 587 20.61 4.14 5.97
CA PRO A 587 19.32 3.44 5.89
C PRO A 587 18.23 4.07 6.77
N ASP A 588 17.00 4.14 6.25
CA ASP A 588 15.87 4.78 6.92
C ASP A 588 15.59 4.23 8.32
N ILE A 589 15.81 2.94 8.55
CA ILE A 589 15.63 2.31 9.88
C ILE A 589 16.64 2.86 10.89
N MET A 590 17.90 3.00 10.49
CA MET A 590 18.93 3.56 11.37
C MET A 590 18.60 5.02 11.72
N LEU A 591 18.12 5.79 10.76
CA LEU A 591 17.69 7.18 11.00
C LEU A 591 16.49 7.24 11.95
N GLY A 592 15.50 6.37 11.77
CA GLY A 592 14.33 6.27 12.65
C GLY A 592 14.71 5.88 14.08
N GLN A 593 15.66 4.96 14.26
CA GLN A 593 16.15 4.55 15.57
C GLN A 593 16.87 5.70 16.30
N ILE A 594 17.71 6.44 15.59
CA ILE A 594 18.40 7.61 16.16
C ILE A 594 17.39 8.66 16.62
N GLU A 595 16.33 8.90 15.87
CA GLU A 595 15.28 9.86 16.25
C GLU A 595 14.52 9.46 17.51
N ASP A 596 14.23 8.18 17.71
CA ASP A 596 13.55 7.70 18.92
C ASP A 596 14.43 7.65 20.16
N GLU A 597 15.70 7.27 20.01
CA GLU A 597 16.65 7.22 21.13
C GLU A 597 17.13 8.61 21.58
N VAL A 598 17.18 9.54 20.63
CA VAL A 598 17.63 10.91 20.87
C VAL A 598 16.50 11.87 20.52
N ASN A 599 15.98 12.58 21.50
CA ASN A 599 15.13 13.73 21.15
C ASN A 599 16.04 14.83 20.58
N LEU A 600 16.26 14.74 19.25
CA LEU A 600 17.16 15.66 18.52
C LEU A 600 16.76 17.12 18.71
N ASN A 601 15.45 17.40 18.83
CA ASN A 601 14.97 18.76 19.08
C ASN A 601 15.45 19.29 20.43
N THR A 602 15.32 18.49 21.49
CA THR A 602 15.81 18.87 22.82
C THR A 602 17.32 19.02 22.82
N LEU A 603 18.05 18.09 22.21
CA LEU A 603 19.50 18.11 22.15
C LEU A 603 20.03 19.33 21.40
N PHE A 604 19.46 19.67 20.26
CA PHE A 604 19.84 20.85 19.50
C PHE A 604 19.43 22.15 20.22
N MET A 605 18.34 22.15 20.99
CA MET A 605 17.99 23.28 21.85
C MET A 605 18.95 23.44 23.03
N GLU A 606 19.40 22.37 23.68
CA GLU A 606 20.43 22.44 24.74
C GLU A 606 21.76 22.96 24.19
N LEU A 607 22.08 22.61 22.92
CA LEU A 607 23.25 23.16 22.23
C LEU A 607 23.04 24.65 21.88
N ALA A 608 21.86 25.04 21.41
CA ALA A 608 21.51 26.43 21.09
C ALA A 608 21.55 27.33 22.33
N THR A 609 21.07 26.83 23.45
CA THR A 609 20.99 27.56 24.74
C THR A 609 22.31 27.54 25.53
N GLY A 610 23.35 26.87 25.00
CA GLY A 610 24.67 26.78 25.64
C GLY A 610 24.72 25.87 26.90
N ARG A 611 23.68 25.09 27.16
CA ARG A 611 23.64 24.14 28.31
C ARG A 611 24.59 22.96 28.11
N LYS A 612 24.73 22.45 26.93
CA LYS A 612 25.71 21.41 26.54
C LYS A 612 26.75 22.00 25.59
N LYS A 613 28.00 21.59 25.79
CA LYS A 613 29.09 21.94 24.89
C LYS A 613 29.03 21.04 23.64
N LYS A 614 29.51 21.56 22.51
CA LYS A 614 29.56 20.80 21.24
C LYS A 614 30.19 19.41 21.42
N LYS A 615 31.29 19.29 22.18
CA LYS A 615 31.97 18.00 22.42
C LYS A 615 31.10 17.00 23.18
N ASP A 616 30.33 17.46 24.16
CA ASP A 616 29.48 16.57 24.97
C ASP A 616 28.32 16.03 24.11
N VAL A 617 27.73 16.86 23.25
CA VAL A 617 26.71 16.47 22.31
C VAL A 617 27.24 15.51 21.23
N GLU A 618 28.45 15.77 20.73
CA GLU A 618 29.10 14.88 19.74
C GLU A 618 29.44 13.51 20.34
N SER A 619 29.88 13.45 21.61
CA SER A 619 30.14 12.17 22.29
C SER A 619 28.84 11.39 22.50
N GLU A 620 27.82 12.03 23.07
CA GLU A 620 26.51 11.40 23.30
C GLU A 620 25.88 10.87 22.03
N LEU A 621 25.96 11.66 20.94
CA LEU A 621 25.45 11.22 19.62
C LEU A 621 26.29 10.09 19.03
N SER A 622 27.63 10.14 19.18
CA SER A 622 28.53 9.10 18.64
C SER A 622 28.25 7.75 19.30
N ASP A 623 28.08 7.72 20.63
CA ASP A 623 27.76 6.50 21.35
C ASP A 623 26.40 5.92 20.95
N ARG A 624 25.40 6.79 20.79
CA ARG A 624 24.06 6.36 20.39
C ARG A 624 23.98 5.94 18.90
N ILE A 625 24.70 6.63 18.01
CA ILE A 625 24.84 6.24 16.60
C ILE A 625 25.51 4.87 16.47
N GLU A 626 26.58 4.63 17.28
CA GLU A 626 27.25 3.33 17.25
C GLU A 626 26.34 2.22 17.77
N ASN A 627 25.54 2.47 18.82
CA ASN A 627 24.53 1.53 19.32
C ASN A 627 23.44 1.30 18.27
N ALA A 628 22.94 2.35 17.63
CA ALA A 628 21.98 2.25 16.53
C ALA A 628 22.55 1.46 15.35
N ARG A 629 23.82 1.67 15.01
CA ARG A 629 24.50 0.93 13.95
C ARG A 629 24.64 -0.55 14.28
N GLN A 630 25.07 -0.90 15.48
CA GLN A 630 25.17 -2.29 15.92
C GLN A 630 23.80 -2.97 15.95
N SER A 631 22.78 -2.26 16.43
CA SER A 631 21.39 -2.75 16.37
C SER A 631 20.92 -2.92 14.93
N PHE A 632 21.24 -1.96 14.06
CA PHE A 632 20.90 -2.04 12.63
C PHE A 632 21.60 -3.20 11.94
N GLU A 633 22.91 -3.43 12.19
CA GLU A 633 23.66 -4.55 11.62
C GLU A 633 23.06 -5.89 12.04
N LYS A 634 22.75 -6.08 13.32
CA LYS A 634 22.03 -7.26 13.83
C LYS A 634 20.66 -7.43 13.16
N LEU A 635 19.94 -6.34 12.94
CA LEU A 635 18.60 -6.35 12.40
C LEU A 635 18.57 -6.42 10.86
N SER A 636 19.60 -5.89 10.19
CA SER A 636 19.74 -6.06 8.74
C SER A 636 19.98 -7.51 8.37
N GLU A 637 20.74 -8.24 9.18
CA GLU A 637 20.91 -9.68 9.05
C GLU A 637 19.60 -10.46 9.22
N LEU A 638 18.68 -9.96 10.07
CA LEU A 638 17.35 -10.56 10.27
C LEU A 638 16.40 -10.35 9.09
N THR A 639 16.54 -9.24 8.39
CA THR A 639 15.54 -8.78 7.44
C THR A 639 15.98 -8.90 5.98
N VAL A 640 17.24 -9.25 5.70
CA VAL A 640 17.67 -9.63 4.35
C VAL A 640 16.88 -10.88 3.96
N ALA A 641 15.89 -10.69 3.10
CA ALA A 641 15.07 -11.77 2.56
C ALA A 641 15.99 -12.86 2.00
N GLY A 642 15.81 -14.10 2.45
CA GLY A 642 16.43 -15.22 1.77
C GLY A 642 16.05 -15.13 0.30
N ARG A 643 17.01 -14.90 -0.60
CA ARG A 643 16.74 -14.95 -2.04
C ARG A 643 16.13 -16.31 -2.33
N MET A 644 14.87 -16.33 -2.73
CA MET A 644 14.32 -17.54 -3.33
C MET A 644 15.18 -17.88 -4.55
N ASP A 645 15.47 -19.15 -4.76
CA ASP A 645 16.18 -19.70 -5.96
C ASP A 645 15.34 -19.53 -7.26
N PHE A 646 14.53 -18.48 -7.31
CA PHE A 646 13.66 -18.16 -8.44
C PHE A 646 14.31 -17.07 -9.29
N ASN A 647 14.54 -17.35 -10.56
CA ASN A 647 15.13 -16.39 -11.50
C ASN A 647 14.06 -15.35 -11.92
N TYR A 648 13.91 -14.31 -11.08
CA TYR A 648 12.94 -13.23 -11.32
C TYR A 648 13.21 -12.45 -12.62
N ASP A 649 14.45 -12.37 -13.07
CA ASP A 649 14.77 -11.69 -14.34
C ASP A 649 14.19 -12.44 -15.54
N ASP A 650 14.25 -13.76 -15.55
CA ASP A 650 13.63 -14.55 -16.58
C ASP A 650 12.11 -14.56 -16.48
N TYR A 651 11.57 -14.65 -15.26
CA TYR A 651 10.13 -14.54 -15.03
C TYR A 651 9.60 -13.17 -15.47
N TYR A 652 10.31 -12.10 -15.16
CA TYR A 652 9.97 -10.74 -15.58
C TYR A 652 9.99 -10.59 -17.12
N LYS A 653 11.04 -11.12 -17.80
CA LYS A 653 11.12 -11.09 -19.26
C LYS A 653 9.99 -11.87 -19.92
N VAL A 654 9.65 -13.03 -19.39
CA VAL A 654 8.52 -13.84 -19.86
C VAL A 654 7.20 -13.09 -19.62
N THR A 655 7.01 -12.51 -18.46
CA THR A 655 5.79 -11.76 -18.11
C THR A 655 5.62 -10.52 -18.98
N LEU A 656 6.69 -9.80 -19.36
CA LEU A 656 6.62 -8.67 -20.29
C LEU A 656 6.19 -9.11 -21.69
N LYS A 657 6.66 -10.26 -22.17
CA LYS A 657 6.20 -10.83 -23.44
C LYS A 657 4.72 -11.21 -23.38
N ASP A 658 4.31 -11.84 -22.29
CA ASP A 658 2.91 -12.21 -22.07
C ASP A 658 2.00 -10.96 -21.99
N ARG A 659 2.47 -9.85 -21.40
CA ARG A 659 1.77 -8.58 -21.36
C ARG A 659 1.40 -8.08 -22.76
N SER A 660 2.36 -8.06 -23.68
CA SER A 660 2.10 -7.61 -25.05
C SER A 660 1.17 -8.56 -25.80
N PHE A 661 1.27 -9.86 -25.56
CA PHE A 661 0.40 -10.87 -26.13
C PHE A 661 -1.04 -10.72 -25.62
N THR A 662 -1.21 -10.55 -24.32
CA THR A 662 -2.53 -10.43 -23.69
C THR A 662 -3.26 -9.17 -24.15
N ASN A 663 -2.60 -8.03 -24.25
CA ASN A 663 -3.22 -6.80 -24.71
C ASN A 663 -3.62 -6.87 -26.20
N ARG A 664 -2.82 -7.52 -27.05
CA ARG A 664 -3.18 -7.79 -28.45
C ARG A 664 -4.38 -8.71 -28.57
N ARG A 665 -4.50 -9.70 -27.68
CA ARG A 665 -5.64 -10.63 -27.64
C ARG A 665 -6.92 -9.88 -27.26
N ILE A 666 -6.86 -8.97 -26.28
CA ILE A 666 -7.99 -8.10 -25.91
C ILE A 666 -8.35 -7.19 -27.09
N GLU A 667 -7.37 -6.58 -27.76
CA GLU A 667 -7.59 -5.73 -28.92
C GLU A 667 -8.31 -6.51 -30.06
N LYS A 668 -7.86 -7.74 -30.35
CA LYS A 668 -8.49 -8.63 -31.32
C LYS A 668 -9.93 -8.95 -30.93
N PHE A 669 -10.15 -9.38 -29.66
CA PHE A 669 -11.49 -9.68 -29.14
C PHE A 669 -12.44 -8.48 -29.28
N ILE A 670 -12.01 -7.29 -28.88
CA ILE A 670 -12.81 -6.06 -29.01
C ILE A 670 -13.07 -5.72 -30.49
N SER A 671 -12.09 -5.92 -31.38
CA SER A 671 -12.26 -5.71 -32.80
C SER A 671 -13.29 -6.66 -33.40
N ASP A 672 -13.22 -7.95 -33.06
CA ASP A 672 -14.15 -8.98 -33.55
C ASP A 672 -15.56 -8.73 -32.98
N PHE A 673 -15.66 -8.28 -31.76
CA PHE A 673 -16.95 -7.89 -31.16
C PHE A 673 -17.58 -6.66 -31.87
N MET A 674 -16.75 -5.63 -32.20
CA MET A 674 -17.25 -4.46 -32.94
C MET A 674 -17.78 -4.81 -34.34
N ASP A 675 -17.25 -5.85 -34.95
CA ASP A 675 -17.69 -6.31 -36.28
C ASP A 675 -18.96 -7.17 -36.17
N GLU A 676 -19.26 -7.79 -35.03
CA GLU A 676 -20.37 -8.72 -34.83
C GLU A 676 -21.61 -8.08 -34.19
N ASP A 677 -21.44 -7.11 -33.28
CA ASP A 677 -22.54 -6.60 -32.47
C ASP A 677 -22.61 -5.07 -32.43
N SER A 678 -23.80 -4.51 -32.62
CA SER A 678 -24.06 -3.08 -32.60
C SER A 678 -23.93 -2.43 -31.21
N TYR A 679 -23.97 -3.22 -30.15
CA TYR A 679 -23.76 -2.74 -28.77
C TYR A 679 -22.39 -2.02 -28.59
N ALA A 680 -21.39 -2.46 -29.36
CA ALA A 680 -20.09 -1.83 -29.41
C ALA A 680 -20.12 -0.36 -29.83
N GLN A 681 -21.03 0.03 -30.75
CA GLN A 681 -21.07 1.38 -31.33
C GLN A 681 -21.27 2.50 -30.26
N GLY A 682 -21.96 2.17 -29.15
CA GLY A 682 -22.19 3.08 -28.04
C GLY A 682 -21.04 3.14 -27.02
N LEU A 683 -20.02 2.29 -27.13
CA LEU A 683 -18.96 2.14 -26.14
C LEU A 683 -17.57 2.46 -26.70
N ILE A 684 -17.26 1.96 -27.90
CA ILE A 684 -15.93 2.09 -28.49
C ILE A 684 -16.00 2.11 -30.03
N SER A 685 -15.12 2.88 -30.67
CA SER A 685 -14.97 2.89 -32.11
C SER A 685 -13.52 3.14 -32.55
N LYS A 686 -13.13 2.59 -33.69
CA LYS A 686 -11.78 2.82 -34.28
C LYS A 686 -11.66 4.25 -34.80
N LYS A 687 -10.69 5.02 -34.38
CA LYS A 687 -10.36 6.36 -34.93
C LYS A 687 -9.39 6.25 -36.09
N ASN A 688 -8.34 5.44 -35.93
CA ASN A 688 -7.31 5.25 -36.94
C ASN A 688 -6.70 3.86 -36.78
N SER A 689 -7.02 2.94 -37.63
CA SER A 689 -6.55 1.55 -37.57
C SER A 689 -5.03 1.39 -37.69
N ARG A 690 -4.35 2.34 -38.38
CA ARG A 690 -2.89 2.31 -38.54
C ARG A 690 -2.17 2.84 -37.28
N ALA A 691 -2.85 3.57 -36.41
CA ALA A 691 -2.27 4.18 -35.25
C ALA A 691 -2.68 3.50 -33.91
N GLY A 692 -3.50 2.42 -33.94
CA GLY A 692 -3.96 1.74 -32.72
C GLY A 692 -4.70 2.66 -31.74
N LEU A 693 -5.45 3.65 -32.27
CA LEU A 693 -6.21 4.61 -31.47
C LEU A 693 -7.70 4.37 -31.58
N TYR A 694 -8.36 4.32 -30.44
CA TYR A 694 -9.79 4.11 -30.28
C TYR A 694 -10.46 5.33 -29.65
N ARG A 695 -11.72 5.58 -30.03
CA ARG A 695 -12.61 6.51 -29.31
C ARG A 695 -13.39 5.72 -28.29
N VAL A 696 -13.38 6.18 -27.05
CA VAL A 696 -14.12 5.58 -25.95
C VAL A 696 -15.20 6.56 -25.53
N PHE A 697 -16.43 6.06 -25.39
CA PHE A 697 -17.58 6.86 -24.98
C PHE A 697 -17.84 6.60 -23.50
N SER A 698 -17.64 7.61 -22.65
CA SER A 698 -17.94 7.55 -21.21
C SER A 698 -19.20 8.36 -20.91
N GLY A 699 -20.22 7.72 -20.32
CA GLY A 699 -21.50 8.34 -19.93
C GLY A 699 -22.70 7.82 -20.70
N SER A 700 -23.88 7.86 -20.09
CA SER A 700 -25.17 7.57 -20.70
C SER A 700 -25.93 8.89 -20.89
N GLY A 701 -26.19 9.28 -22.14
CA GLY A 701 -26.98 10.47 -22.48
C GLY A 701 -26.17 11.63 -23.08
N ASP A 702 -26.75 12.83 -23.13
CA ASP A 702 -26.21 14.04 -23.78
C ASP A 702 -24.84 14.54 -23.22
N ASP A 703 -24.36 13.99 -22.11
CA ASP A 703 -23.07 14.30 -21.48
C ASP A 703 -21.96 13.29 -21.83
N SER A 704 -22.05 12.57 -22.94
CA SER A 704 -20.99 11.61 -23.35
C SER A 704 -19.71 12.35 -23.74
N GLN A 705 -18.72 12.30 -22.85
CA GLN A 705 -17.35 12.75 -23.16
C GLN A 705 -16.64 11.72 -24.04
N ILE A 706 -16.14 12.17 -25.19
CA ILE A 706 -15.30 11.33 -26.06
C ILE A 706 -13.86 11.40 -25.54
N ARG A 707 -13.31 10.26 -25.17
CA ARG A 707 -11.91 10.10 -24.78
C ARG A 707 -11.21 9.23 -25.83
N TYR A 708 -9.90 9.30 -25.84
CA TYR A 708 -9.08 8.46 -26.71
C TYR A 708 -8.35 7.42 -25.89
N GLY A 709 -8.24 6.20 -26.41
CA GLY A 709 -7.56 5.11 -25.73
C GLY A 709 -6.72 4.25 -26.66
N THR A 710 -5.84 3.46 -26.09
CA THR A 710 -4.98 2.51 -26.78
C THR A 710 -4.81 1.22 -25.97
N PHE A 711 -4.61 0.09 -26.66
CA PHE A 711 -4.24 -1.18 -26.03
C PHE A 711 -2.72 -1.34 -25.84
N ASP A 712 -1.94 -0.40 -26.39
CA ASP A 712 -0.49 -0.37 -26.25
C ASP A 712 -0.10 0.28 -24.92
N SER A 713 0.50 -0.52 -24.04
CA SER A 713 0.90 -0.08 -22.70
C SER A 713 2.03 0.95 -22.69
N GLU A 714 2.99 0.87 -23.65
CA GLU A 714 4.10 1.82 -23.71
C GLU A 714 3.61 3.19 -24.16
N ARG A 715 2.76 3.19 -25.18
CA ARG A 715 2.13 4.42 -25.67
C ARG A 715 1.23 5.07 -24.62
N ALA A 716 0.48 4.26 -23.86
CA ALA A 716 -0.33 4.78 -22.75
C ALA A 716 0.52 5.37 -21.63
N LEU A 717 1.77 4.90 -21.44
CA LEU A 717 2.72 5.45 -20.48
C LEU A 717 3.34 6.77 -20.95
N GLU A 718 3.60 6.89 -22.27
CA GLU A 718 4.20 8.10 -22.85
C GLU A 718 3.21 9.25 -22.95
N ASP A 719 1.95 8.96 -23.28
CA ASP A 719 0.88 9.95 -23.45
C ASP A 719 -0.22 9.78 -22.37
N GLU A 720 -0.13 10.62 -21.33
CA GLU A 720 -1.08 10.62 -20.22
C GLU A 720 -2.53 10.97 -20.61
N SER A 721 -2.73 11.58 -21.80
CA SER A 721 -4.05 11.92 -22.30
C SER A 721 -4.82 10.70 -22.85
N LEU A 722 -4.15 9.58 -23.14
CA LEU A 722 -4.74 8.36 -23.63
C LEU A 722 -5.20 7.45 -22.50
N GLU A 723 -6.39 6.89 -22.59
CA GLU A 723 -6.83 5.82 -21.70
C GLU A 723 -6.16 4.50 -22.08
N PHE A 724 -5.72 3.73 -21.09
CA PHE A 724 -5.17 2.40 -21.31
C PHE A 724 -6.29 1.37 -21.31
N LEU A 725 -6.58 0.84 -22.50
CA LEU A 725 -7.66 -0.13 -22.75
C LEU A 725 -7.20 -1.56 -22.42
N ALA A 726 -6.89 -1.80 -21.17
CA ALA A 726 -6.56 -3.13 -20.68
C ALA A 726 -7.76 -3.74 -19.95
N PHE A 727 -7.62 -4.97 -19.52
CA PHE A 727 -8.59 -5.61 -18.63
C PHE A 727 -8.72 -4.78 -17.32
N GLY A 728 -9.94 -4.58 -16.85
CA GLY A 728 -10.24 -3.66 -15.74
C GLY A 728 -10.55 -2.24 -16.18
N HIS A 729 -10.46 -1.94 -17.47
CA HIS A 729 -11.01 -0.70 -18.02
C HIS A 729 -12.53 -0.83 -18.16
N SER A 730 -13.28 0.15 -17.64
CA SER A 730 -14.74 0.08 -17.56
C SER A 730 -15.44 -0.29 -18.88
N THR A 731 -14.92 0.18 -20.01
CA THR A 731 -15.46 -0.16 -21.33
C THR A 731 -15.15 -1.59 -21.73
N VAL A 732 -13.93 -2.06 -21.49
CA VAL A 732 -13.50 -3.44 -21.78
C VAL A 732 -14.29 -4.43 -20.92
N ASP A 733 -14.40 -4.16 -19.62
CA ASP A 733 -15.14 -5.03 -18.69
C ASP A 733 -16.63 -5.09 -19.06
N ARG A 734 -17.24 -3.96 -19.42
CA ARG A 734 -18.66 -3.94 -19.87
C ARG A 734 -18.89 -4.78 -21.12
N ILE A 735 -17.97 -4.80 -22.07
CA ILE A 735 -18.05 -5.64 -23.26
C ILE A 735 -17.92 -7.12 -22.89
N ILE A 736 -16.93 -7.46 -22.07
CA ILE A 736 -16.71 -8.82 -21.58
C ILE A 736 -17.95 -9.32 -20.81
N ASP A 737 -18.48 -8.52 -19.89
CA ASP A 737 -19.67 -8.88 -19.10
C ASP A 737 -20.92 -9.01 -19.97
N TYR A 738 -21.07 -8.18 -21.03
CA TYR A 738 -22.15 -8.34 -21.99
C TYR A 738 -22.04 -9.64 -22.78
N CYS A 739 -20.84 -10.00 -23.27
CA CYS A 739 -20.61 -11.27 -23.94
C CYS A 739 -20.86 -12.49 -23.03
N ASN A 740 -20.64 -12.35 -21.72
CA ASN A 740 -20.91 -13.40 -20.74
C ASN A 740 -22.41 -13.51 -20.40
N SER A 741 -23.20 -12.50 -20.69
CA SER A 741 -24.65 -12.50 -20.37
C SER A 741 -25.44 -13.38 -21.30
N ASP A 742 -26.68 -13.74 -20.89
CA ASP A 742 -27.61 -14.48 -21.71
C ASP A 742 -28.14 -13.61 -22.88
N CYS A 743 -28.12 -12.28 -22.76
CA CYS A 743 -28.58 -11.35 -23.80
C CYS A 743 -27.71 -11.36 -25.06
N PHE A 744 -26.42 -11.71 -24.93
CA PHE A 744 -25.52 -11.81 -26.07
C PHE A 744 -25.82 -13.05 -26.97
N GLY A 745 -26.31 -14.13 -26.38
CA GLY A 745 -26.44 -15.41 -27.03
C GLY A 745 -25.11 -16.17 -27.17
N GLY A 746 -24.88 -16.85 -28.31
CA GLY A 746 -23.62 -17.59 -28.51
C GLY A 746 -23.52 -18.90 -27.74
N GLU A 747 -24.66 -19.47 -27.34
CA GLU A 747 -24.72 -20.74 -26.60
C GLU A 747 -24.61 -21.95 -27.52
N SER A 748 -24.94 -21.80 -28.82
CA SER A 748 -24.79 -22.82 -29.85
C SER A 748 -24.24 -22.22 -31.15
N GLY A 749 -23.65 -23.08 -32.00
CA GLY A 749 -23.13 -22.63 -33.28
C GLY A 749 -22.48 -23.73 -34.09
N VAL A 750 -21.94 -23.33 -35.26
CA VAL A 750 -21.08 -24.18 -36.09
C VAL A 750 -19.78 -23.44 -36.35
N ILE A 751 -18.65 -24.06 -36.07
CA ILE A 751 -17.34 -23.53 -36.34
C ILE A 751 -16.55 -24.39 -37.33
N PHE A 752 -15.75 -23.74 -38.14
CA PHE A 752 -14.87 -24.36 -39.11
C PHE A 752 -13.41 -24.08 -38.73
N MET A 753 -12.59 -25.13 -38.75
CA MET A 753 -11.20 -25.03 -38.37
C MET A 753 -10.32 -25.65 -39.46
N LYS A 754 -9.19 -25.02 -39.73
CA LYS A 754 -8.13 -25.66 -40.52
C LYS A 754 -7.37 -26.66 -39.62
N SER A 755 -7.34 -27.91 -40.04
CA SER A 755 -6.63 -28.95 -39.32
C SER A 755 -6.13 -30.06 -40.24
N ASP A 756 -4.91 -30.53 -40.06
CA ASP A 756 -4.36 -31.69 -40.75
C ASP A 756 -5.09 -32.99 -40.41
N THR A 757 -5.74 -33.03 -39.26
CA THR A 757 -6.57 -34.16 -38.82
C THR A 757 -8.04 -33.79 -39.04
N PRO A 758 -8.74 -34.43 -39.99
CA PRO A 758 -10.18 -34.20 -40.22
C PRO A 758 -10.97 -34.55 -38.95
N PHE A 759 -11.86 -33.66 -38.53
CA PHE A 759 -12.69 -33.86 -37.35
C PHE A 759 -14.11 -33.37 -37.58
N ASP A 760 -15.08 -34.23 -37.26
CA ASP A 760 -16.53 -33.90 -37.28
C ASP A 760 -17.12 -34.27 -35.94
N GLY A 761 -17.38 -33.28 -35.10
CA GLY A 761 -17.83 -33.49 -33.71
C GLY A 761 -18.38 -32.27 -33.04
N MET A 762 -18.34 -32.28 -31.73
CA MET A 762 -18.83 -31.16 -30.92
C MET A 762 -17.75 -30.74 -29.90
N ILE A 763 -17.71 -29.44 -29.60
CA ILE A 763 -16.96 -28.87 -28.50
C ILE A 763 -17.97 -28.41 -27.43
N PHE A 764 -17.64 -28.69 -26.19
CA PHE A 764 -18.37 -28.30 -25.00
C PHE A 764 -17.46 -27.48 -24.08
N ASN A 765 -17.85 -26.27 -23.75
CA ASN A 765 -17.08 -25.40 -22.88
C ASN A 765 -17.71 -25.40 -21.49
N TYR A 766 -17.06 -26.05 -20.54
CA TYR A 766 -17.49 -26.12 -19.15
C TYR A 766 -16.76 -25.10 -18.28
N LEU A 767 -17.50 -24.45 -17.40
CA LEU A 767 -16.96 -23.67 -16.28
C LEU A 767 -17.17 -24.46 -15.00
N VAL A 768 -16.11 -24.74 -14.31
CA VAL A 768 -16.12 -25.41 -13.02
C VAL A 768 -15.67 -24.44 -11.93
N GLU A 769 -16.51 -24.25 -10.94
CA GLU A 769 -16.25 -23.48 -9.74
C GLU A 769 -15.86 -24.43 -8.62
N PHE A 770 -14.63 -24.31 -8.11
CA PHE A 770 -14.18 -25.02 -6.94
C PHE A 770 -14.21 -24.10 -5.73
N THR A 771 -14.86 -24.52 -4.67
CA THR A 771 -15.02 -23.73 -3.45
C THR A 771 -14.34 -24.45 -2.29
N SER A 772 -13.29 -23.82 -1.76
CA SER A 772 -12.61 -24.19 -0.52
C SER A 772 -12.55 -22.96 0.39
N ALA A 773 -11.38 -22.58 0.88
CA ALA A 773 -11.09 -21.27 1.49
C ALA A 773 -11.31 -20.09 0.52
N SER A 774 -11.09 -20.32 -0.75
CA SER A 774 -11.33 -19.39 -1.85
C SER A 774 -12.16 -20.05 -2.94
N VAL A 775 -12.83 -19.22 -3.75
CA VAL A 775 -13.56 -19.70 -4.91
C VAL A 775 -12.63 -19.62 -6.11
N THR A 776 -12.39 -20.74 -6.76
CA THR A 776 -11.59 -20.82 -7.97
C THR A 776 -12.44 -21.32 -9.14
N HIS A 777 -12.27 -20.72 -10.33
CA HIS A 777 -12.99 -21.12 -11.53
C HIS A 777 -12.02 -21.68 -12.55
N GLN A 778 -12.38 -22.73 -13.24
CA GLN A 778 -11.58 -23.28 -14.31
C GLN A 778 -12.43 -23.59 -15.54
N PHE A 779 -11.89 -23.30 -16.72
CA PHE A 779 -12.54 -23.53 -18.01
C PHE A 779 -11.98 -24.82 -18.60
N PHE A 780 -12.91 -25.70 -19.02
CA PHE A 780 -12.59 -26.99 -19.61
C PHE A 780 -13.27 -27.11 -20.97
N PRO A 781 -12.56 -26.95 -22.08
CA PRO A 781 -13.07 -27.36 -23.38
C PRO A 781 -13.03 -28.87 -23.50
N VAL A 782 -14.11 -29.50 -23.91
CA VAL A 782 -14.22 -30.95 -24.13
C VAL A 782 -14.64 -31.20 -25.57
N LEU A 783 -13.85 -31.95 -26.31
CA LEU A 783 -14.10 -32.32 -27.69
C LEU A 783 -14.60 -33.78 -27.77
N VAL A 784 -15.67 -33.98 -28.54
CA VAL A 784 -16.29 -35.29 -28.74
C VAL A 784 -16.60 -35.50 -30.21
N GLU A 785 -16.17 -36.63 -30.75
CA GLU A 785 -16.48 -37.04 -32.13
C GLU A 785 -17.57 -38.13 -32.16
N LYS A 786 -18.76 -37.86 -32.68
CA LYS A 786 -19.86 -38.86 -32.89
C LYS A 786 -20.15 -39.77 -31.69
N GLY A 787 -19.92 -39.27 -30.45
CA GLY A 787 -20.09 -40.06 -29.23
C GLY A 787 -18.88 -40.89 -28.79
N SER A 788 -17.75 -40.82 -29.52
CA SER A 788 -16.44 -41.38 -29.12
C SER A 788 -15.49 -40.32 -28.71
N VAL A 789 -14.65 -40.59 -27.70
CA VAL A 789 -13.60 -39.67 -27.25
C VAL A 789 -12.36 -39.90 -28.11
N LEU A 790 -11.81 -38.82 -28.68
CA LEU A 790 -10.53 -38.86 -29.40
C LEU A 790 -9.36 -39.20 -28.44
N SER A 791 -8.22 -39.62 -29.02
CA SER A 791 -7.00 -39.78 -28.20
C SER A 791 -6.59 -38.46 -27.52
N GLU A 792 -6.00 -38.54 -26.35
CA GLU A 792 -5.58 -37.34 -25.61
C GLU A 792 -4.67 -36.40 -26.42
N TYR A 793 -3.83 -36.95 -27.29
CA TYR A 793 -2.95 -36.18 -28.16
C TYR A 793 -3.73 -35.37 -29.23
N GLU A 794 -4.70 -35.99 -29.89
CA GLU A 794 -5.51 -35.33 -30.90
C GLU A 794 -6.41 -34.26 -30.27
N VAL A 795 -7.02 -34.56 -29.12
CA VAL A 795 -7.82 -33.61 -28.36
C VAL A 795 -6.99 -32.40 -27.99
N LYS A 796 -5.80 -32.62 -27.42
CA LYS A 796 -4.91 -31.52 -26.99
C LYS A 796 -4.50 -30.63 -28.16
N ARG A 797 -4.20 -31.21 -29.31
CA ARG A 797 -3.85 -30.45 -30.52
C ARG A 797 -4.99 -29.58 -31.02
N ILE A 798 -6.21 -30.11 -31.06
CA ILE A 798 -7.40 -29.36 -31.49
C ILE A 798 -7.80 -28.30 -30.42
N GLU A 799 -7.66 -28.62 -29.13
CA GLU A 799 -7.87 -27.66 -28.04
C GLU A 799 -6.85 -26.50 -28.12
N GLU A 800 -5.58 -26.78 -28.43
CA GLU A 800 -4.56 -25.74 -28.65
C GLU A 800 -4.95 -24.84 -29.84
N GLN A 801 -5.37 -25.41 -30.97
CA GLN A 801 -5.86 -24.64 -32.12
C GLN A 801 -7.11 -23.83 -31.76
N PHE A 802 -8.03 -24.39 -30.96
CA PHE A 802 -9.20 -23.66 -30.47
C PHE A 802 -8.78 -22.47 -29.61
N MET A 803 -7.81 -22.65 -28.73
CA MET A 803 -7.30 -21.57 -27.87
C MET A 803 -6.52 -20.50 -28.64
N ASP A 804 -5.90 -20.85 -29.78
CA ASP A 804 -5.20 -19.92 -30.67
C ASP A 804 -6.12 -19.12 -31.62
N HIS A 805 -7.43 -19.42 -31.61
CA HIS A 805 -8.44 -18.76 -32.47
C HIS A 805 -8.20 -18.90 -33.99
N ASP A 806 -7.76 -20.04 -34.42
CA ASP A 806 -7.54 -20.34 -35.85
C ASP A 806 -8.82 -20.82 -36.52
N PHE A 807 -9.84 -19.90 -36.60
CA PHE A 807 -11.16 -20.19 -37.14
C PHE A 807 -11.38 -19.56 -38.49
N MET A 808 -12.09 -20.28 -39.37
CA MET A 808 -12.52 -19.81 -40.70
C MET A 808 -13.93 -19.22 -40.62
N HIS A 809 -14.01 -17.90 -40.74
CA HIS A 809 -15.29 -17.17 -40.61
C HIS A 809 -16.12 -17.05 -41.86
N ASN A 810 -15.58 -17.40 -43.04
CA ASN A 810 -16.22 -17.12 -44.34
C ASN A 810 -16.76 -18.37 -45.05
N ILE A 811 -16.81 -19.52 -44.38
CA ILE A 811 -17.32 -20.77 -44.99
C ILE A 811 -18.82 -20.81 -44.86
N PRO A 812 -19.57 -20.97 -46.01
CA PRO A 812 -21.03 -21.06 -45.97
C PRO A 812 -21.50 -22.36 -45.33
N LEU A 813 -22.45 -22.27 -44.38
CA LEU A 813 -23.05 -23.44 -43.71
C LEU A 813 -23.68 -24.43 -44.69
N SER A 814 -24.21 -23.94 -45.82
CA SER A 814 -24.87 -24.74 -46.86
C SER A 814 -23.93 -25.74 -47.53
N GLU A 815 -22.65 -25.45 -47.63
CA GLU A 815 -21.67 -26.35 -48.32
C GLU A 815 -21.33 -27.56 -47.45
N HIS A 816 -21.51 -27.48 -46.13
CA HIS A 816 -21.19 -28.55 -45.20
C HIS A 816 -22.40 -29.09 -44.40
N TYR A 817 -23.63 -28.84 -44.93
CA TYR A 817 -24.87 -29.22 -44.28
C TYR A 817 -24.96 -30.71 -43.92
N GLY A 818 -24.44 -31.60 -44.77
CA GLY A 818 -24.46 -33.06 -44.52
C GLY A 818 -23.55 -33.46 -43.33
N ALA A 819 -22.41 -32.80 -43.18
CA ALA A 819 -21.50 -33.03 -42.04
C ALA A 819 -22.12 -32.48 -40.72
N ILE A 820 -22.74 -31.33 -40.77
CA ILE A 820 -23.43 -30.71 -39.64
C ILE A 820 -24.57 -31.59 -39.15
N GLU A 821 -25.44 -32.05 -40.06
CA GLU A 821 -26.60 -32.94 -39.75
C GLU A 821 -26.13 -34.30 -39.20
N ASN A 822 -25.03 -34.83 -39.73
CA ASN A 822 -24.49 -36.09 -39.24
C ASN A 822 -24.06 -35.98 -37.72
N VAL A 823 -23.43 -34.87 -37.35
CA VAL A 823 -23.08 -34.60 -35.93
C VAL A 823 -24.36 -34.36 -35.11
N ARG A 824 -25.32 -33.60 -35.67
CA ARG A 824 -26.58 -33.29 -35.01
C ARG A 824 -27.43 -34.54 -34.69
N CYS A 825 -27.46 -35.53 -35.57
CA CYS A 825 -28.14 -36.81 -35.28
C CYS A 825 -27.55 -37.56 -34.10
N ASN A 826 -26.31 -37.26 -33.70
CA ASN A 826 -25.58 -37.88 -32.59
C ASN A 826 -25.49 -37.00 -31.36
N VAL A 827 -26.22 -35.88 -31.28
CA VAL A 827 -26.09 -34.87 -30.20
C VAL A 827 -26.21 -35.49 -28.80
N SER A 828 -27.21 -36.34 -28.56
CA SER A 828 -27.37 -37.02 -27.26
C SER A 828 -26.16 -37.82 -26.87
N CYS A 829 -25.57 -38.61 -27.76
CA CYS A 829 -24.37 -39.39 -27.44
C CYS A 829 -23.16 -38.49 -27.20
N CYS A 830 -23.08 -37.36 -27.93
CA CYS A 830 -22.00 -36.38 -27.70
C CYS A 830 -22.08 -35.72 -26.30
N PHE A 831 -23.31 -35.37 -25.87
CA PHE A 831 -23.50 -34.82 -24.50
C PHE A 831 -23.16 -35.83 -23.42
N ASP A 832 -23.58 -37.09 -23.57
CA ASP A 832 -23.30 -38.13 -22.59
C ASP A 832 -21.77 -38.41 -22.49
N ALA A 833 -21.10 -38.47 -23.64
CA ALA A 833 -19.64 -38.65 -23.66
C ALA A 833 -18.89 -37.43 -23.07
N ALA A 834 -19.33 -36.22 -23.34
CA ALA A 834 -18.77 -34.98 -22.79
C ALA A 834 -18.92 -34.95 -21.26
N ARG A 835 -20.06 -35.40 -20.74
CA ARG A 835 -20.35 -35.51 -19.32
C ARG A 835 -19.35 -36.44 -18.59
N VAL A 836 -19.09 -37.62 -19.15
CA VAL A 836 -18.09 -38.55 -18.59
C VAL A 836 -16.72 -37.89 -18.57
N LYS A 837 -16.30 -37.27 -19.68
CA LYS A 837 -14.97 -36.66 -19.82
C LYS A 837 -14.73 -35.48 -18.87
N ILE A 838 -15.73 -34.62 -18.71
CA ILE A 838 -15.58 -33.49 -17.77
C ILE A 838 -15.47 -33.99 -16.33
N MET A 839 -16.16 -35.06 -15.94
CA MET A 839 -16.06 -35.63 -14.60
C MET A 839 -14.69 -36.24 -14.33
N GLU A 840 -14.07 -36.91 -15.31
CA GLU A 840 -12.68 -37.38 -15.20
C GLU A 840 -11.73 -36.21 -14.96
N ARG A 841 -11.81 -35.13 -15.76
CA ARG A 841 -10.97 -33.94 -15.63
C ARG A 841 -11.16 -33.20 -14.29
N ILE A 842 -12.40 -33.19 -13.77
CA ILE A 842 -12.69 -32.62 -12.45
C ILE A 842 -12.03 -33.45 -11.35
N ASN A 843 -12.11 -34.76 -11.42
CA ASN A 843 -11.49 -35.65 -10.42
C ASN A 843 -9.96 -35.52 -10.38
N ASP A 844 -9.32 -35.48 -11.57
CA ASP A 844 -7.88 -35.23 -11.67
C ASP A 844 -7.50 -33.89 -11.02
N ARG A 845 -8.29 -32.87 -11.31
CA ARG A 845 -8.03 -31.54 -10.76
C ARG A 845 -8.29 -31.45 -9.25
N LEU A 846 -9.29 -32.15 -8.74
CA LEU A 846 -9.55 -32.23 -7.29
C LEU A 846 -8.38 -32.90 -6.55
N PHE A 847 -7.78 -33.93 -7.15
CA PHE A 847 -6.59 -34.55 -6.59
C PHE A 847 -5.43 -33.55 -6.46
N ASP A 848 -5.10 -32.85 -7.55
CA ASP A 848 -4.05 -31.82 -7.55
C ASP A 848 -4.31 -30.69 -6.55
N LEU A 849 -5.58 -30.24 -6.45
CA LEU A 849 -5.95 -29.18 -5.54
C LEU A 849 -5.86 -29.61 -4.07
N ASN A 850 -6.27 -30.83 -3.74
CA ASN A 850 -6.14 -31.36 -2.39
C ASN A 850 -4.67 -31.49 -1.98
N GLU A 851 -3.81 -32.04 -2.84
CA GLU A 851 -2.37 -32.16 -2.58
C GLU A 851 -1.75 -30.78 -2.32
N ASN A 852 -2.08 -29.77 -3.14
CA ASN A 852 -1.58 -28.40 -2.97
C ASN A 852 -2.10 -27.75 -1.66
N ILE A 853 -3.35 -28.00 -1.28
CA ILE A 853 -3.94 -27.51 -0.05
C ILE A 853 -3.22 -28.13 1.16
N ASP A 854 -2.99 -29.44 1.16
CA ASP A 854 -2.31 -30.14 2.25
C ASP A 854 -0.89 -29.59 2.45
N ILE A 855 -0.12 -29.40 1.37
CA ILE A 855 1.22 -28.80 1.42
C ILE A 855 1.20 -27.39 2.05
N GLN A 856 0.14 -26.60 1.85
CA GLN A 856 0.04 -25.25 2.39
C GLN A 856 -0.53 -25.21 3.81
N ILE A 857 -1.45 -26.10 4.14
CA ILE A 857 -2.14 -26.12 5.45
C ILE A 857 -1.31 -26.77 6.55
N ASP A 858 -0.56 -27.82 6.26
CA ASP A 858 0.24 -28.53 7.26
C ASP A 858 1.21 -27.62 8.04
N PRO A 859 2.00 -26.73 7.38
CA PRO A 859 2.85 -25.78 8.11
C PRO A 859 2.06 -24.81 8.99
N GLU A 860 0.86 -24.41 8.57
CA GLU A 860 0.00 -23.51 9.37
C GLU A 860 -0.58 -24.23 10.61
N ILE A 861 -0.99 -25.49 10.46
CA ILE A 861 -1.43 -26.33 11.56
C ILE A 861 -0.28 -26.50 12.59
N GLU A 862 0.93 -26.77 12.12
CA GLU A 862 2.10 -26.89 13.00
C GLU A 862 2.39 -25.59 13.76
N LYS A 863 2.35 -24.44 13.08
CA LYS A 863 2.53 -23.13 13.72
C LYS A 863 1.50 -22.88 14.83
N ILE A 864 0.23 -23.17 14.54
CA ILE A 864 -0.85 -23.00 15.54
C ILE A 864 -0.58 -23.91 16.73
N LYS A 865 -0.29 -25.19 16.53
CA LYS A 865 0.03 -26.14 17.59
C LYS A 865 1.23 -25.67 18.42
N GLU A 866 2.33 -25.28 17.77
CA GLU A 866 3.54 -24.83 18.45
C GLU A 866 3.28 -23.57 19.30
N SER A 867 2.57 -22.58 18.75
CA SER A 867 2.26 -21.32 19.43
C SER A 867 1.40 -21.57 20.67
N TYR A 868 0.31 -22.29 20.53
CA TYR A 868 -0.60 -22.55 21.66
C TYR A 868 -0.02 -23.52 22.68
N THR A 869 0.78 -24.50 22.28
CA THR A 869 1.48 -25.40 23.22
C THR A 869 2.46 -24.62 24.08
N LYS A 870 3.25 -23.70 23.50
CA LYS A 870 4.13 -22.80 24.27
C LYS A 870 3.32 -21.93 25.23
N GLN A 871 2.22 -21.34 24.77
CA GLN A 871 1.36 -20.51 25.63
C GLN A 871 0.76 -21.28 26.79
N ILE A 872 0.25 -22.48 26.54
CA ILE A 872 -0.34 -23.36 27.58
C ILE A 872 0.74 -23.72 28.58
N LYS A 873 1.93 -24.12 28.15
CA LYS A 873 3.05 -24.48 29.02
C LYS A 873 3.47 -23.33 29.94
N GLU A 874 3.59 -22.11 29.40
CA GLU A 874 3.89 -20.93 30.24
C GLU A 874 2.81 -20.65 31.28
N LEU A 875 1.55 -20.88 30.95
CA LEU A 875 0.45 -20.70 31.89
C LEU A 875 0.44 -21.82 32.95
N GLU A 876 0.78 -23.05 32.59
CA GLU A 876 0.92 -24.19 33.50
C GLU A 876 2.09 -23.97 34.47
N GLU A 877 3.26 -23.50 33.99
CA GLU A 877 4.39 -23.13 34.86
C GLU A 877 4.01 -22.02 35.86
N LYS A 878 3.24 -21.02 35.43
CA LYS A 878 2.72 -19.97 36.33
C LYS A 878 1.70 -20.53 37.34
N LEU A 879 0.87 -21.48 36.91
CA LEU A 879 -0.08 -22.15 37.76
C LEU A 879 0.60 -22.91 38.88
N ASP A 880 1.61 -23.73 38.53
CA ASP A 880 2.41 -24.52 39.47
C ASP A 880 3.14 -23.64 40.49
N LEU A 881 3.68 -22.48 40.01
CA LEU A 881 4.33 -21.50 40.88
C LEU A 881 3.36 -20.93 41.93
N HIS A 882 2.15 -20.53 41.49
CA HIS A 882 1.15 -19.97 42.41
C HIS A 882 0.51 -21.04 43.34
N GLU A 883 0.33 -22.25 42.87
CA GLU A 883 -0.10 -23.40 43.70
C GLU A 883 0.96 -23.71 44.79
N SER A 884 2.24 -23.71 44.41
CA SER A 884 3.35 -23.88 45.32
C SER A 884 3.42 -22.75 46.35
N GLN A 885 3.26 -21.50 45.95
CA GLN A 885 3.22 -20.33 46.85
C GLN A 885 2.04 -20.43 47.84
N MET A 886 0.87 -20.86 47.39
CA MET A 886 -0.29 -21.10 48.27
C MET A 886 0.00 -22.21 49.27
N LYS A 887 0.64 -23.29 48.82
CA LYS A 887 0.94 -24.47 49.68
C LYS A 887 2.04 -24.21 50.71
N TRP A 888 3.09 -23.49 50.31
CA TRP A 888 4.29 -23.31 51.18
C TRP A 888 4.25 -22.03 52.00
N TYR A 889 3.60 -20.97 51.52
CA TYR A 889 3.61 -19.62 52.16
C TYR A 889 2.24 -19.19 52.71
N GLY A 890 1.18 -20.01 52.56
CA GLY A 890 -0.15 -19.71 53.06
C GLY A 890 -0.84 -18.49 52.49
N LYS A 891 -0.34 -17.95 51.29
CA LYS A 891 -0.95 -16.82 50.60
C LYS A 891 -2.24 -17.27 49.92
N ASP A 892 -3.35 -16.56 50.12
CA ASP A 892 -4.58 -16.84 49.38
C ASP A 892 -4.46 -16.39 47.91
N MET A 893 -4.22 -17.36 47.04
CA MET A 893 -4.03 -17.16 45.58
C MET A 893 -5.17 -17.80 44.76
N ARG A 894 -6.29 -18.22 45.39
CA ARG A 894 -7.38 -18.93 44.73
C ARG A 894 -7.96 -18.20 43.53
N SER A 895 -8.15 -16.88 43.62
CA SER A 895 -8.67 -16.07 42.51
C SER A 895 -7.70 -16.03 41.32
N VAL A 896 -6.38 -15.93 41.58
CA VAL A 896 -5.34 -15.95 40.56
C VAL A 896 -5.25 -17.31 39.89
N ILE A 897 -5.24 -18.40 40.67
CA ILE A 897 -5.23 -19.77 40.17
C ILE A 897 -6.45 -20.04 39.28
N THR A 898 -7.65 -19.64 39.72
CA THR A 898 -8.89 -19.80 38.91
C THR A 898 -8.78 -19.02 37.60
N ARG A 899 -8.24 -17.79 37.61
CA ARG A 899 -8.04 -16.98 36.42
C ARG A 899 -7.06 -17.62 35.44
N ILE A 900 -5.97 -18.22 35.94
CA ILE A 900 -4.98 -18.90 35.09
C ILE A 900 -5.60 -20.17 34.48
N ARG A 901 -6.30 -20.99 35.27
CA ARG A 901 -7.02 -22.18 34.76
C ARG A 901 -8.02 -21.83 33.67
N ASN A 902 -8.78 -20.75 33.85
CA ASN A 902 -9.71 -20.27 32.81
C ASN A 902 -8.97 -19.80 31.53
N LYS A 903 -7.78 -19.20 31.65
CA LYS A 903 -6.94 -18.83 30.50
C LYS A 903 -6.41 -20.06 29.76
N ILE A 904 -5.98 -21.12 30.48
CA ILE A 904 -5.55 -22.38 29.88
C ILE A 904 -6.70 -23.02 29.11
N LEU A 905 -7.87 -23.11 29.74
CA LEU A 905 -9.06 -23.68 29.09
C LEU A 905 -9.42 -22.90 27.82
N LYS A 906 -9.42 -21.56 27.90
CA LYS A 906 -9.69 -20.70 26.75
C LYS A 906 -8.67 -20.90 25.63
N ALA A 907 -7.38 -20.99 25.94
CA ALA A 907 -6.34 -21.24 24.95
C ALA A 907 -6.50 -22.60 24.26
N ARG A 908 -6.84 -23.67 25.01
CA ARG A 908 -7.13 -24.98 24.43
C ARG A 908 -8.34 -24.94 23.50
N THR A 909 -9.44 -24.32 23.92
CA THR A 909 -10.66 -24.19 23.09
C THR A 909 -10.40 -23.37 21.83
N GLU A 910 -9.64 -22.28 21.90
CA GLU A 910 -9.26 -21.47 20.74
C GLU A 910 -8.38 -22.27 19.78
N MET A 911 -7.40 -23.03 20.29
CA MET A 911 -6.56 -23.91 19.47
C MET A 911 -7.40 -24.94 18.72
N GLU A 912 -8.29 -25.64 19.42
CA GLU A 912 -9.18 -26.65 18.81
C GLU A 912 -10.10 -26.04 17.75
N SER A 913 -10.65 -24.85 18.02
CA SER A 913 -11.50 -24.13 17.07
C SER A 913 -10.72 -23.75 15.80
N LEU A 914 -9.51 -23.23 15.93
CA LEU A 914 -8.66 -22.87 14.80
C LEU A 914 -8.21 -24.10 13.99
N LEU A 915 -7.85 -25.19 14.67
CA LEU A 915 -7.47 -26.44 14.01
C LEU A 915 -8.66 -27.04 13.26
N LYS A 916 -9.86 -26.93 13.80
CA LYS A 916 -11.08 -27.36 13.12
C LYS A 916 -11.37 -26.49 11.90
N GLU A 917 -11.29 -25.18 12.04
CA GLU A 917 -11.47 -24.24 10.93
C GLU A 917 -10.51 -24.54 9.79
N HIS A 918 -9.22 -24.80 10.06
CA HIS A 918 -8.25 -25.15 9.03
C HIS A 918 -8.51 -26.51 8.38
N ARG A 919 -9.04 -27.48 9.12
CA ARG A 919 -9.47 -28.77 8.56
C ARG A 919 -10.73 -28.64 7.68
N ASP A 920 -11.65 -27.77 8.05
CA ASP A 920 -12.85 -27.49 7.24
C ASP A 920 -12.50 -26.86 5.87
N TYR A 921 -11.31 -26.25 5.72
CA TYR A 921 -10.77 -25.81 4.42
C TYR A 921 -10.35 -26.96 3.48
N CYS A 922 -10.13 -28.17 3.98
CA CYS A 922 -9.73 -29.32 3.15
C CYS A 922 -10.91 -29.89 2.33
N GLY A 923 -12.15 -29.52 2.62
CA GLY A 923 -13.32 -29.98 1.87
C GLY A 923 -13.58 -29.13 0.64
N ILE A 924 -13.11 -29.54 -0.55
CA ILE A 924 -13.39 -28.84 -1.81
C ILE A 924 -14.78 -29.24 -2.31
N LYS A 925 -15.67 -28.24 -2.45
CA LYS A 925 -16.93 -28.39 -3.17
C LYS A 925 -16.78 -27.86 -4.58
N TYR A 926 -17.49 -28.43 -5.53
CA TYR A 926 -17.48 -27.95 -6.90
C TYR A 926 -18.87 -27.83 -7.50
N LYS A 927 -18.98 -26.94 -8.50
CA LYS A 927 -20.19 -26.68 -9.28
C LYS A 927 -19.81 -26.60 -10.74
N VAL A 928 -20.59 -27.28 -11.60
CA VAL A 928 -20.32 -27.37 -13.02
C VAL A 928 -21.41 -26.66 -13.82
N SER A 929 -21.01 -25.82 -14.75
CA SER A 929 -21.90 -25.13 -15.66
C SER A 929 -21.43 -25.31 -17.12
N LEU A 930 -22.31 -25.70 -18.01
CA LEU A 930 -22.05 -25.67 -19.44
C LEU A 930 -22.30 -24.24 -19.94
N ILE A 931 -21.24 -23.61 -20.49
CA ILE A 931 -21.32 -22.22 -20.98
C ILE A 931 -21.92 -22.18 -22.38
N ASN A 932 -21.35 -22.98 -23.25
CA ASN A 932 -21.83 -23.10 -24.64
C ASN A 932 -21.29 -24.38 -25.28
N SER A 933 -21.86 -24.75 -26.43
CA SER A 933 -21.42 -25.88 -27.22
C SER A 933 -21.53 -25.54 -28.72
N SER A 934 -20.73 -26.16 -29.55
CA SER A 934 -20.72 -25.92 -30.99
C SER A 934 -20.41 -27.20 -31.77
N VAL A 935 -20.99 -27.33 -32.95
CA VAL A 935 -20.53 -28.30 -33.96
C VAL A 935 -19.17 -27.80 -34.48
N VAL A 936 -18.20 -28.69 -34.54
CA VAL A 936 -16.86 -28.40 -35.08
C VAL A 936 -16.63 -29.26 -36.33
N ILE A 937 -16.26 -28.60 -37.41
CA ILE A 937 -15.85 -29.27 -38.66
C ILE A 937 -14.43 -28.82 -38.96
N ALA A 938 -13.49 -29.73 -38.89
CA ALA A 938 -12.08 -29.44 -39.11
C ALA A 938 -11.59 -30.18 -40.38
N ARG A 939 -10.94 -29.45 -41.31
CA ARG A 939 -10.40 -29.96 -42.58
C ARG A 939 -9.07 -29.26 -42.89
N ASN A 940 -8.27 -29.92 -43.72
CA ASN A 940 -7.01 -29.36 -44.20
C ASN A 940 -7.16 -28.35 -45.34
N ASP A 941 -8.25 -28.49 -46.10
CA ASP A 941 -8.59 -27.68 -47.27
C ASP A 941 -9.34 -26.37 -46.95
N PHE A 942 -9.61 -26.11 -45.71
CA PHE A 942 -10.20 -24.86 -45.23
C PHE A 942 -9.25 -23.67 -45.23
#